data_4f8f7730db5275cd8d026ff1022e8cb0
#
_entry.id   4f8f7730db5275cd8d026ff1022e8cb0
#
_cell.length_a   1.000
_cell.length_b   1.000
_cell.length_c   1.000
_cell.angle_alpha   90.00
_cell.angle_beta   90.00
_cell.angle_gamma   90.00
#
_symmetry.space_group_name_H-M   'P 1'
#
loop_
_entity.id
_entity.type
_entity.pdbx_description
1 polymer ?
#
loop_
_entity_poly.entity_id
_entity_poly.type
_entity_poly.pdbx_seq_one_letter_code
_entity_poly.pdbx_strand_id
1 'polypeptide(L)'
;MLPPPPPLRKDGWGAHKGCGRPDGSFGSPARPTACPEASRPPQVSLLAAKDPHPTHGGTGMFSLSLPPADGRHERVMFDKITSRIQKLCYGLNLEFVDPAQITMKVIQGLYSGVTTVELDTLAAETAATLTTKYPDYAILAARIAVSNLHKETKKVFSDVMEDLYNYVNPHNSKHSPMISKETLDIVLANKDRLNSAIIYDRDFSYNYFGFKTLERSYLLKINSKVAERPQHMLMRVAVGIHKQDIDAAIETYNLLSERWFTHASPTLFNAGTNRPQLSSCFLLCMKDDSIEGIYDTLKQCALISKSAGGIGVAVSCIRATGSYIAGTNGNSNGLVPMLRVYNNTARYVDQGGNKRPGAFAIYLEPWHFDIFEFLDLKKNTGKEEQRARDLFYALWIPDLFMKRVETNQDWSLMCPNECPGLDEVWGEAFEKLYESYEKQGRVRRVVKAQQLWYAIIESQTETGTPYMLYKDSCNRKSNQQNLGTIKCSNLCTEIVEYTSQEEVAVCNLASLALNMYVTPEHTYDFKKLAEVTGVIVRNLNKIIDINYYPVPEAEASNRRHRPIGIGVQGLADAFILMRYPFESPEAQLLNQQIFETIYYGALEASCEVAKEQGPYETYEGSPVSKGILQYDMWNVTPTDLWDWKALKEKIATYGIRNSLLVAPMPTASTAQILGNNESIEPYTSNIYTRRVLSGEFQIVNPHLLKDLTERGLWNEEMKNQIIAYNGSIQNIPEIPEDLKQLYKTVWEISQKTVLKMAADRGAFIDQSQSLNIHIAEPNYGKLTSMHFYGWKQGLKTGMYYLRTKPAANPIQFTLNKEKLKEKGSSAEEEKEKEKERNKAAMVCSLENREECLMCGS
;
A
#
# COMPACT_ATOMS: atom_id res chain seq x y z
N MET A 1 39.28 -40.61 -0.30
CA MET A 1 39.02 -41.89 -0.99
C MET A 1 37.78 -42.50 -0.33
N LEU A 2 36.65 -42.37 -0.98
CA LEU A 2 35.39 -43.05 -0.65
C LEU A 2 34.97 -43.87 -1.89
N PRO A 3 34.38 -45.05 -1.71
CA PRO A 3 34.13 -45.99 -2.82
C PRO A 3 32.91 -45.62 -3.66
N PRO A 4 32.82 -46.12 -4.92
CA PRO A 4 31.77 -45.75 -5.88
C PRO A 4 30.44 -46.50 -5.62
N PRO A 5 29.30 -46.01 -6.11
CA PRO A 5 27.99 -46.65 -5.96
C PRO A 5 27.79 -47.78 -7.02
N PRO A 6 26.87 -48.72 -6.75
CA PRO A 6 26.63 -49.90 -7.62
C PRO A 6 25.71 -49.56 -8.83
N PRO A 7 25.71 -50.41 -9.89
CA PRO A 7 25.07 -50.13 -11.19
C PRO A 7 23.57 -50.47 -11.20
N LEU A 8 22.84 -49.65 -12.00
CA LEU A 8 21.41 -49.82 -12.31
C LEU A 8 21.18 -51.00 -13.27
N ARG A 9 20.17 -51.83 -12.96
CA ARG A 9 19.65 -52.86 -13.86
C ARG A 9 18.76 -52.23 -14.96
N LYS A 10 18.99 -52.68 -16.18
CA LYS A 10 18.13 -52.51 -17.36
C LYS A 10 17.11 -53.64 -17.35
N ASP A 11 15.84 -53.33 -17.45
CA ASP A 11 14.81 -54.27 -17.94
C ASP A 11 13.98 -53.56 -19.02
N GLY A 12 13.76 -54.31 -20.09
CA GLY A 12 13.40 -53.83 -21.40
C GLY A 12 11.88 -53.77 -21.64
N TRP A 13 11.55 -53.03 -22.64
CA TRP A 13 10.19 -52.97 -23.21
C TRP A 13 10.20 -53.39 -24.69
N GLY A 14 9.38 -54.41 -24.94
CA GLY A 14 9.09 -54.91 -26.28
C GLY A 14 8.05 -54.08 -27.00
N ALA A 15 8.26 -53.95 -28.28
CA ALA A 15 7.40 -53.30 -29.25
C ALA A 15 6.20 -54.16 -29.63
N HIS A 16 5.03 -53.54 -29.86
CA HIS A 16 4.04 -54.09 -30.80
C HIS A 16 3.47 -53.01 -31.74
N LYS A 17 3.52 -53.36 -33.02
CA LYS A 17 3.02 -52.65 -34.20
C LYS A 17 1.50 -52.87 -34.39
N GLY A 18 0.86 -51.95 -35.09
CA GLY A 18 -0.19 -52.34 -36.05
C GLY A 18 -1.29 -51.29 -36.24
N CYS A 19 -1.18 -50.50 -37.25
CA CYS A 19 -2.02 -50.39 -38.49
C CYS A 19 -3.51 -50.07 -38.34
N GLY A 20 -3.95 -49.03 -39.08
CA GLY A 20 -5.25 -48.98 -39.74
C GLY A 20 -5.96 -47.61 -39.77
N ARG A 21 -5.76 -46.85 -40.87
CA ARG A 21 -6.83 -45.93 -41.39
C ARG A 21 -7.79 -46.72 -42.29
N PRO A 22 -9.04 -46.37 -42.49
CA PRO A 22 -9.35 -45.29 -43.41
C PRO A 22 -10.69 -44.47 -43.14
N ASP A 23 -10.71 -43.29 -43.73
CA ASP A 23 -11.74 -42.53 -44.44
C ASP A 23 -13.24 -42.55 -44.05
N GLY A 24 -13.74 -41.31 -43.94
CA GLY A 24 -14.97 -41.00 -44.66
C GLY A 24 -16.11 -40.30 -43.87
N SER A 25 -16.41 -39.08 -44.32
CA SER A 25 -17.71 -38.42 -44.48
C SER A 25 -18.38 -37.68 -43.31
N PHE A 26 -18.52 -36.43 -43.55
CA PHE A 26 -19.48 -35.40 -43.18
C PHE A 26 -20.72 -35.78 -42.34
N GLY A 27 -20.97 -35.01 -41.29
CA GLY A 27 -22.25 -34.86 -40.61
C GLY A 27 -22.21 -33.71 -39.64
N SER A 28 -22.98 -32.63 -39.91
CA SER A 28 -23.14 -31.40 -39.14
C SER A 28 -23.91 -31.59 -37.82
N PRO A 29 -23.95 -30.59 -36.91
CA PRO A 29 -23.79 -30.80 -35.48
C PRO A 29 -25.10 -30.89 -34.70
N ALA A 30 -25.11 -31.72 -33.66
CA ALA A 30 -26.16 -31.74 -32.64
C ALA A 30 -25.69 -30.85 -31.46
N ARG A 31 -26.63 -30.05 -30.93
CA ARG A 31 -26.50 -29.19 -29.78
C ARG A 31 -26.13 -29.98 -28.51
N PRO A 32 -25.26 -29.45 -27.64
CA PRO A 32 -25.06 -30.06 -26.34
C PRO A 32 -26.20 -29.72 -25.38
N THR A 33 -26.67 -30.76 -24.70
CA THR A 33 -27.62 -30.74 -23.57
C THR A 33 -27.01 -30.05 -22.37
N ALA A 34 -27.86 -29.28 -21.66
CA ALA A 34 -27.56 -28.46 -20.49
C ALA A 34 -27.00 -29.26 -19.32
N CYS A 35 -25.97 -28.67 -18.66
CA CYS A 35 -25.58 -29.00 -17.29
C CYS A 35 -26.54 -28.35 -16.29
N PRO A 36 -26.76 -28.93 -15.10
CA PRO A 36 -27.76 -28.46 -14.13
C PRO A 36 -27.30 -27.15 -13.44
N GLU A 37 -28.26 -26.25 -13.30
CA GLU A 37 -28.15 -24.96 -12.65
C GLU A 37 -27.75 -25.07 -11.19
N ALA A 38 -26.76 -24.29 -10.80
CA ALA A 38 -26.47 -23.97 -9.41
C ALA A 38 -27.54 -23.01 -8.88
N SER A 39 -28.17 -23.40 -7.77
CA SER A 39 -29.25 -22.68 -7.09
C SER A 39 -28.87 -21.27 -6.71
N ARG A 40 -29.60 -20.26 -7.22
CA ARG A 40 -29.58 -18.87 -6.75
C ARG A 40 -30.30 -18.78 -5.39
N PRO A 41 -29.87 -17.87 -4.51
CA PRO A 41 -30.63 -17.57 -3.30
C PRO A 41 -31.92 -16.84 -3.64
N PRO A 42 -33.00 -17.00 -2.83
CA PRO A 42 -34.31 -16.48 -3.15
C PRO A 42 -34.36 -14.95 -3.11
N GLN A 43 -34.88 -14.37 -4.18
CA GLN A 43 -35.32 -12.98 -4.21
C GLN A 43 -36.58 -12.83 -3.37
N VAL A 44 -36.55 -11.97 -2.35
CA VAL A 44 -37.72 -11.55 -1.60
C VAL A 44 -38.49 -10.55 -2.46
N SER A 45 -39.64 -10.98 -3.02
CA SER A 45 -40.61 -10.12 -3.68
C SER A 45 -41.47 -9.41 -2.65
N LEU A 46 -41.46 -8.09 -2.67
CA LEU A 46 -42.43 -7.23 -1.97
C LEU A 46 -43.83 -7.44 -2.59
N LEU A 47 -44.68 -8.20 -1.90
CA LEU A 47 -46.11 -8.19 -2.16
C LEU A 47 -46.79 -7.19 -1.21
N ALA A 48 -47.35 -6.15 -1.81
CA ALA A 48 -48.22 -5.20 -1.15
C ALA A 48 -49.45 -5.92 -0.59
N ALA A 49 -49.63 -5.91 0.71
CA ALA A 49 -50.89 -6.32 1.35
C ALA A 49 -51.76 -5.08 1.61
N LYS A 50 -53.00 -5.17 1.18
CA LYS A 50 -54.09 -4.20 1.38
C LYS A 50 -54.47 -4.16 2.86
N ASP A 51 -54.76 -2.94 3.34
CA ASP A 51 -55.34 -2.69 4.67
C ASP A 51 -56.69 -3.40 4.89
N PRO A 52 -56.98 -3.81 6.11
CA PRO A 52 -58.30 -3.71 6.68
C PRO A 52 -58.36 -2.85 7.95
N HIS A 53 -59.41 -2.07 8.06
CA HIS A 53 -59.74 -1.11 9.12
C HIS A 53 -59.70 -1.68 10.54
N PRO A 54 -59.52 -0.81 11.56
CA PRO A 54 -59.21 -1.19 12.91
C PRO A 54 -60.47 -1.51 13.76
N THR A 55 -60.34 -2.59 14.53
CA THR A 55 -61.19 -2.79 15.71
C THR A 55 -60.31 -3.05 16.92
N HIS A 56 -60.48 -2.12 17.87
CA HIS A 56 -60.23 -2.16 19.30
C HIS A 56 -59.26 -3.17 19.99
N GLY A 57 -58.29 -2.62 20.66
CA GLY A 57 -58.02 -2.92 22.06
C GLY A 57 -57.25 -4.27 22.28
N GLY A 58 -55.91 -4.20 22.27
CA GLY A 58 -55.10 -5.25 22.85
C GLY A 58 -53.65 -4.81 22.80
N THR A 59 -53.07 -4.50 23.96
CA THR A 59 -51.60 -4.30 24.15
C THR A 59 -50.91 -5.62 23.81
N GLY A 60 -50.61 -5.83 22.52
CA GLY A 60 -49.83 -6.94 22.03
C GLY A 60 -48.38 -6.76 22.39
N MET A 61 -47.97 -7.23 23.57
CA MET A 61 -46.56 -7.37 23.92
C MET A 61 -45.92 -8.43 23.02
N PHE A 62 -45.15 -8.01 22.02
CA PHE A 62 -44.30 -8.93 21.28
C PHE A 62 -43.26 -9.56 22.20
N SER A 63 -43.42 -10.85 22.52
CA SER A 63 -42.45 -11.62 23.28
C SER A 63 -41.37 -12.13 22.32
N LEU A 64 -40.32 -11.38 22.13
CA LEU A 64 -39.10 -11.81 21.46
C LEU A 64 -38.19 -12.42 22.53
N SER A 65 -37.72 -13.64 22.34
CA SER A 65 -36.75 -14.28 23.23
C SER A 65 -35.35 -14.30 22.59
N LEU A 66 -34.36 -13.82 23.34
CA LEU A 66 -32.96 -13.85 22.95
C LEU A 66 -32.28 -15.06 23.58
N PRO A 67 -31.53 -15.90 22.85
CA PRO A 67 -30.55 -16.79 23.47
C PRO A 67 -29.30 -15.95 23.83
N PRO A 68 -28.92 -15.86 25.12
CA PRO A 68 -27.63 -15.38 25.54
C PRO A 68 -26.50 -16.34 25.11
N ALA A 69 -25.24 -15.93 25.26
CA ALA A 69 -24.08 -16.77 24.94
C ALA A 69 -24.04 -18.12 25.66
N ASP A 70 -24.87 -18.28 26.72
CA ASP A 70 -25.09 -19.51 27.52
C ASP A 70 -26.30 -20.35 27.10
N GLY A 71 -26.97 -20.01 25.98
CA GLY A 71 -28.11 -20.74 25.42
C GLY A 71 -29.46 -20.51 26.09
N ARG A 72 -29.60 -19.60 27.03
CA ARG A 72 -30.88 -19.22 27.62
C ARG A 72 -31.68 -18.32 26.69
N HIS A 73 -32.99 -18.38 26.73
CA HIS A 73 -33.90 -17.49 26.01
C HIS A 73 -34.39 -16.40 26.95
N GLU A 74 -34.10 -15.15 26.63
CA GLU A 74 -34.60 -14.00 27.38
C GLU A 74 -35.51 -13.12 26.52
N ARG A 75 -36.45 -12.44 27.17
CA ARG A 75 -37.30 -11.45 26.54
C ARG A 75 -36.46 -10.21 26.19
N VAL A 76 -36.56 -9.73 24.97
CA VAL A 76 -35.92 -8.48 24.55
C VAL A 76 -36.60 -7.30 25.24
N MET A 77 -35.81 -6.53 25.99
CA MET A 77 -36.28 -5.31 26.64
C MET A 77 -35.56 -4.11 26.03
N PHE A 78 -36.35 -3.13 25.58
CA PHE A 78 -35.88 -1.87 25.01
C PHE A 78 -34.84 -1.19 25.93
N ASP A 79 -35.16 -1.08 27.21
CA ASP A 79 -34.31 -0.42 28.19
C ASP A 79 -32.95 -1.12 28.37
N LYS A 80 -32.88 -2.44 28.23
CA LYS A 80 -31.60 -3.19 28.31
C LYS A 80 -30.71 -2.82 27.13
N ILE A 81 -31.25 -2.70 25.90
CA ILE A 81 -30.48 -2.33 24.71
C ILE A 81 -29.98 -0.89 24.85
N THR A 82 -30.89 0.05 25.19
CA THR A 82 -30.52 1.46 25.37
C THR A 82 -29.47 1.65 26.45
N SER A 83 -29.65 1.01 27.63
CA SER A 83 -28.69 1.07 28.75
C SER A 83 -27.33 0.52 28.38
N ARG A 84 -27.28 -0.54 27.53
CA ARG A 84 -26.02 -1.12 27.03
C ARG A 84 -25.29 -0.13 26.12
N ILE A 85 -25.98 0.50 25.17
CA ILE A 85 -25.41 1.50 24.27
C ILE A 85 -24.96 2.72 25.06
N GLN A 86 -25.80 3.20 25.99
CA GLN A 86 -25.53 4.35 26.89
C GLN A 86 -24.21 4.15 27.66
N LYS A 87 -23.96 2.96 28.19
CA LYS A 87 -22.73 2.64 28.92
C LYS A 87 -21.45 2.77 28.06
N LEU A 88 -21.56 2.73 26.74
CA LEU A 88 -20.44 2.84 25.81
C LEU A 88 -20.27 4.29 25.28
N CYS A 89 -21.14 5.21 25.69
CA CYS A 89 -21.08 6.63 25.29
C CYS A 89 -20.18 7.49 26.19
N TYR A 90 -19.41 6.91 27.11
CA TYR A 90 -18.53 7.68 27.99
C TYR A 90 -17.52 8.52 27.17
N GLY A 91 -17.37 9.81 27.54
CA GLY A 91 -16.47 10.74 26.88
C GLY A 91 -16.86 11.14 25.44
N LEU A 92 -18.05 10.74 24.97
CA LEU A 92 -18.61 11.22 23.71
C LEU A 92 -19.52 12.44 23.96
N ASN A 93 -19.70 13.26 22.91
CA ASN A 93 -20.57 14.43 23.00
C ASN A 93 -22.04 13.99 22.86
N LEU A 94 -22.74 13.90 24.02
CA LEU A 94 -24.14 13.46 24.10
C LEU A 94 -25.14 14.50 23.58
N GLU A 95 -24.72 15.70 23.25
CA GLU A 95 -25.58 16.68 22.56
C GLU A 95 -25.87 16.21 21.12
N PHE A 96 -24.91 15.51 20.49
CA PHE A 96 -25.03 15.05 19.12
C PHE A 96 -25.19 13.52 18.98
N VAL A 97 -24.85 12.75 20.02
CA VAL A 97 -24.95 11.29 20.03
C VAL A 97 -26.14 10.84 20.88
N ASP A 98 -27.17 10.30 20.22
CA ASP A 98 -28.38 9.79 20.86
C ASP A 98 -28.45 8.25 20.85
N PRO A 99 -28.23 7.58 22.01
CA PRO A 99 -28.36 6.13 22.12
C PRO A 99 -29.77 5.60 21.85
N ALA A 100 -30.82 6.37 22.13
CA ALA A 100 -32.21 5.96 21.93
C ALA A 100 -32.52 5.82 20.43
N GLN A 101 -31.98 6.71 19.60
CA GLN A 101 -32.15 6.64 18.14
C GLN A 101 -31.55 5.33 17.57
N ILE A 102 -30.38 4.90 18.07
CA ILE A 102 -29.78 3.63 17.68
C ILE A 102 -30.71 2.49 18.11
N THR A 103 -31.15 2.49 19.35
CA THR A 103 -32.03 1.45 19.89
C THR A 103 -33.32 1.29 19.09
N MET A 104 -33.96 2.40 18.70
CA MET A 104 -35.18 2.37 17.90
C MET A 104 -34.96 1.71 16.53
N LYS A 105 -33.87 2.04 15.86
CA LYS A 105 -33.51 1.41 14.57
C LYS A 105 -33.16 -0.07 14.71
N VAL A 106 -32.46 -0.45 15.77
CA VAL A 106 -32.11 -1.84 16.09
C VAL A 106 -33.38 -2.67 16.28
N ILE A 107 -34.35 -2.15 17.04
CA ILE A 107 -35.62 -2.87 17.31
C ILE A 107 -36.41 -3.11 16.03
N GLN A 108 -36.41 -2.19 15.08
CA GLN A 108 -37.08 -2.36 13.78
C GLN A 108 -36.49 -3.51 12.95
N GLY A 109 -35.21 -3.88 13.17
CA GLY A 109 -34.53 -4.98 12.50
C GLY A 109 -34.56 -6.31 13.25
N LEU A 110 -35.23 -6.40 14.41
CA LEU A 110 -35.25 -7.62 15.23
C LEU A 110 -36.19 -8.70 14.67
N TYR A 111 -35.76 -9.93 14.80
CA TYR A 111 -36.55 -11.13 14.51
C TYR A 111 -36.45 -12.12 15.67
N SER A 112 -37.41 -13.09 15.69
CA SER A 112 -37.41 -14.10 16.75
C SER A 112 -36.20 -15.03 16.67
N GLY A 113 -35.53 -15.23 17.81
CA GLY A 113 -34.34 -16.07 17.89
C GLY A 113 -33.02 -15.36 17.59
N VAL A 114 -33.01 -14.03 17.42
CA VAL A 114 -31.78 -13.25 17.28
C VAL A 114 -30.86 -13.45 18.46
N THR A 115 -29.56 -13.64 18.20
CA THR A 115 -28.55 -13.78 19.26
C THR A 115 -28.07 -12.42 19.79
N THR A 116 -27.50 -12.40 20.98
CA THR A 116 -26.91 -11.14 21.54
C THR A 116 -25.74 -10.63 20.69
N VAL A 117 -25.02 -11.52 19.97
CA VAL A 117 -23.95 -11.18 19.05
C VAL A 117 -24.49 -10.49 17.80
N GLU A 118 -25.54 -11.02 17.21
CA GLU A 118 -26.21 -10.39 16.05
C GLU A 118 -26.85 -9.05 16.44
N LEU A 119 -27.42 -8.94 17.63
CA LEU A 119 -27.96 -7.69 18.16
C LEU A 119 -26.87 -6.61 18.31
N ASP A 120 -25.73 -6.96 18.87
CA ASP A 120 -24.60 -6.03 19.02
C ASP A 120 -24.01 -5.67 17.63
N THR A 121 -23.96 -6.61 16.69
CA THR A 121 -23.52 -6.35 15.33
C THR A 121 -24.45 -5.35 14.63
N LEU A 122 -25.77 -5.58 14.71
CA LEU A 122 -26.77 -4.65 14.17
C LEU A 122 -26.71 -3.26 14.81
N ALA A 123 -26.46 -3.22 16.13
CA ALA A 123 -26.31 -1.94 16.86
C ALA A 123 -25.04 -1.18 16.41
N ALA A 124 -23.90 -1.89 16.22
CA ALA A 124 -22.67 -1.32 15.73
C ALA A 124 -22.82 -0.79 14.28
N GLU A 125 -23.45 -1.57 13.40
CA GLU A 125 -23.71 -1.16 12.01
C GLU A 125 -24.68 0.04 11.94
N THR A 126 -25.72 0.03 12.78
CA THR A 126 -26.65 1.17 12.89
C THR A 126 -25.92 2.43 13.37
N ALA A 127 -25.07 2.35 14.38
CA ALA A 127 -24.27 3.46 14.82
C ALA A 127 -23.30 3.94 13.72
N ALA A 128 -22.68 3.01 12.99
CA ALA A 128 -21.77 3.34 11.88
C ALA A 128 -22.50 4.08 10.73
N THR A 129 -23.77 3.79 10.46
CA THR A 129 -24.56 4.56 9.46
C THR A 129 -24.83 6.00 9.91
N LEU A 130 -24.78 6.27 11.20
CA LEU A 130 -25.00 7.60 11.77
C LEU A 130 -23.72 8.45 11.85
N THR A 131 -22.57 7.92 11.40
CA THR A 131 -21.29 8.64 11.39
C THR A 131 -21.35 9.95 10.59
N THR A 132 -22.24 10.03 9.60
CA THR A 132 -22.50 11.26 8.84
C THR A 132 -23.23 12.34 9.66
N LYS A 133 -23.77 12.02 10.82
CA LYS A 133 -24.40 13.02 11.72
C LYS A 133 -23.39 13.68 12.65
N TYR A 134 -22.50 12.85 13.20
CA TYR A 134 -21.41 13.32 14.07
C TYR A 134 -20.30 12.27 14.15
N PRO A 135 -19.00 12.66 14.22
CA PRO A 135 -17.87 11.72 14.17
C PRO A 135 -17.87 10.68 15.28
N ASP A 136 -18.37 11.02 16.47
CA ASP A 136 -18.38 10.14 17.64
C ASP A 136 -19.22 8.87 17.44
N TYR A 137 -20.15 8.85 16.47
CA TYR A 137 -20.88 7.64 16.13
C TYR A 137 -19.94 6.55 15.57
N ALA A 138 -18.83 6.90 14.91
CA ALA A 138 -17.83 5.93 14.47
C ALA A 138 -17.10 5.29 15.66
N ILE A 139 -16.85 6.07 16.71
CA ILE A 139 -16.24 5.59 17.95
C ILE A 139 -17.24 4.72 18.71
N LEU A 140 -18.50 5.15 18.83
CA LEU A 140 -19.55 4.36 19.48
C LEU A 140 -19.77 3.00 18.76
N ALA A 141 -19.85 3.02 17.46
CA ALA A 141 -19.96 1.81 16.64
C ALA A 141 -18.80 0.82 16.91
N ALA A 142 -17.57 1.33 16.96
CA ALA A 142 -16.40 0.54 17.31
C ALA A 142 -16.49 -0.02 18.73
N ARG A 143 -16.89 0.80 19.70
CA ARG A 143 -17.03 0.36 21.10
C ARG A 143 -18.05 -0.76 21.27
N ILE A 144 -19.15 -0.72 20.54
CA ILE A 144 -20.14 -1.79 20.53
C ILE A 144 -19.52 -3.07 19.96
N ALA A 145 -18.84 -2.98 18.81
CA ALA A 145 -18.18 -4.12 18.17
C ALA A 145 -17.03 -4.69 19.03
N VAL A 146 -16.19 -3.84 19.62
CA VAL A 146 -15.12 -4.24 20.56
C VAL A 146 -15.69 -4.92 21.80
N SER A 147 -16.75 -4.35 22.38
CA SER A 147 -17.42 -4.96 23.55
C SER A 147 -18.00 -6.33 23.22
N ASN A 148 -18.46 -6.55 21.99
CA ASN A 148 -18.91 -7.84 21.51
C ASN A 148 -17.72 -8.82 21.40
N LEU A 149 -16.62 -8.43 20.76
CA LEU A 149 -15.41 -9.24 20.68
C LEU A 149 -14.88 -9.62 22.07
N HIS A 150 -14.91 -8.70 23.03
CA HIS A 150 -14.46 -8.95 24.38
C HIS A 150 -15.31 -9.99 25.13
N LYS A 151 -16.60 -10.14 24.79
CA LYS A 151 -17.45 -11.21 25.33
C LYS A 151 -17.12 -12.58 24.75
N GLU A 152 -16.71 -12.62 23.49
CA GLU A 152 -16.42 -13.85 22.75
C GLU A 152 -14.98 -14.35 22.94
N THR A 153 -14.09 -13.52 23.53
CA THR A 153 -12.66 -13.81 23.67
C THR A 153 -12.20 -13.84 25.12
N LYS A 154 -11.22 -14.68 25.40
CA LYS A 154 -10.57 -14.71 26.74
C LYS A 154 -9.91 -13.35 27.03
N LYS A 155 -9.95 -12.96 28.31
CA LYS A 155 -9.35 -11.68 28.76
C LYS A 155 -7.85 -11.80 28.98
N VAL A 156 -7.38 -12.93 29.51
CA VAL A 156 -5.98 -13.10 29.95
C VAL A 156 -5.11 -13.41 28.73
N PHE A 157 -4.09 -12.59 28.49
CA PHE A 157 -3.21 -12.70 27.33
C PHE A 157 -2.47 -14.05 27.29
N SER A 158 -1.87 -14.49 28.42
CA SER A 158 -1.14 -15.75 28.48
C SER A 158 -2.02 -16.96 28.11
N ASP A 159 -3.30 -16.98 28.55
CA ASP A 159 -4.21 -18.07 28.25
C ASP A 159 -4.59 -18.13 26.76
N VAL A 160 -4.69 -16.95 26.11
CA VAL A 160 -4.90 -16.88 24.65
C VAL A 160 -3.68 -17.40 23.89
N MET A 161 -2.48 -17.10 24.36
CA MET A 161 -1.25 -17.61 23.74
C MET A 161 -1.14 -19.14 23.89
N GLU A 162 -1.53 -19.70 25.05
CA GLU A 162 -1.62 -21.16 25.24
C GLU A 162 -2.64 -21.79 24.26
N ASP A 163 -3.81 -21.21 24.08
CA ASP A 163 -4.83 -21.70 23.13
C ASP A 163 -4.32 -21.69 21.69
N LEU A 164 -3.65 -20.60 21.28
CA LEU A 164 -3.07 -20.47 19.94
C LEU A 164 -1.94 -21.46 19.68
N TYR A 165 -1.15 -21.77 20.70
CA TYR A 165 -0.09 -22.78 20.57
C TYR A 165 -0.64 -24.21 20.55
N ASN A 166 -1.59 -24.52 21.42
CA ASN A 166 -2.18 -25.86 21.56
C ASN A 166 -3.24 -26.16 20.49
N TYR A 167 -3.40 -25.32 19.48
CA TYR A 167 -4.38 -25.54 18.43
C TYR A 167 -4.15 -26.85 17.68
N VAL A 168 -5.20 -27.64 17.58
CA VAL A 168 -5.26 -28.88 16.80
C VAL A 168 -6.21 -28.64 15.61
N ASN A 169 -5.71 -28.87 14.41
CA ASN A 169 -6.52 -28.72 13.20
C ASN A 169 -7.63 -29.80 13.16
N PRO A 170 -8.91 -29.42 13.16
CA PRO A 170 -10.02 -30.39 13.24
C PRO A 170 -10.13 -31.31 12.00
N HIS A 171 -9.57 -30.91 10.85
CA HIS A 171 -9.67 -31.70 9.62
C HIS A 171 -8.66 -32.85 9.56
N ASN A 172 -7.54 -32.77 10.24
CA ASN A 172 -6.49 -33.77 10.17
C ASN A 172 -5.97 -34.22 11.57
N SER A 173 -6.53 -33.68 12.64
CA SER A 173 -6.17 -33.94 14.04
C SER A 173 -4.68 -33.73 14.35
N LYS A 174 -3.97 -32.89 13.55
CA LYS A 174 -2.57 -32.58 13.79
C LYS A 174 -2.44 -31.31 14.62
N HIS A 175 -1.50 -31.32 15.55
CA HIS A 175 -1.06 -30.09 16.24
C HIS A 175 -0.55 -29.09 15.23
N SER A 176 -1.15 -27.90 15.21
CA SER A 176 -0.90 -26.84 14.22
C SER A 176 -0.77 -25.49 14.92
N PRO A 177 0.29 -25.28 15.71
CA PRO A 177 0.45 -24.09 16.53
C PRO A 177 0.51 -22.84 15.66
N MET A 178 -0.20 -21.79 16.08
CA MET A 178 -0.24 -20.50 15.39
C MET A 178 0.87 -19.56 15.84
N ILE A 179 1.39 -19.77 17.06
CA ILE A 179 2.55 -19.04 17.59
C ILE A 179 3.72 -20.00 17.80
N SER A 180 4.94 -19.46 17.89
CA SER A 180 6.13 -20.28 18.13
C SER A 180 6.21 -20.76 19.57
N LYS A 181 6.89 -21.91 19.77
CA LYS A 181 7.16 -22.43 21.13
C LYS A 181 7.96 -21.42 21.95
N GLU A 182 8.96 -20.79 21.33
CA GLU A 182 9.78 -19.76 21.98
C GLU A 182 8.90 -18.59 22.48
N THR A 183 7.97 -18.08 21.65
CA THR A 183 7.06 -17.01 22.06
C THR A 183 6.21 -17.43 23.25
N LEU A 184 5.65 -18.65 23.21
CA LEU A 184 4.87 -19.17 24.35
C LEU A 184 5.70 -19.25 25.62
N ASP A 185 6.91 -19.81 25.56
CA ASP A 185 7.79 -19.96 26.73
C ASP A 185 8.15 -18.63 27.37
N ILE A 186 8.44 -17.61 26.53
CA ILE A 186 8.70 -16.24 26.99
C ILE A 186 7.47 -15.66 27.70
N VAL A 187 6.30 -15.82 27.08
CA VAL A 187 5.03 -15.29 27.65
C VAL A 187 4.72 -15.97 28.98
N LEU A 188 4.87 -17.28 29.09
CA LEU A 188 4.60 -18.01 30.34
C LEU A 188 5.59 -17.68 31.45
N ALA A 189 6.88 -17.53 31.12
CA ALA A 189 7.91 -17.15 32.08
C ALA A 189 7.69 -15.71 32.64
N ASN A 190 7.01 -14.84 31.89
CA ASN A 190 6.77 -13.43 32.25
C ASN A 190 5.28 -13.08 32.36
N LYS A 191 4.39 -14.08 32.54
CA LYS A 191 2.94 -13.93 32.42
C LYS A 191 2.35 -12.82 33.30
N ASP A 192 2.77 -12.72 34.54
CA ASP A 192 2.20 -11.72 35.48
C ASP A 192 2.55 -10.31 35.04
N ARG A 193 3.77 -10.11 34.59
CA ARG A 193 4.27 -8.81 34.12
C ARG A 193 3.59 -8.40 32.81
N LEU A 194 3.51 -9.30 31.82
CA LEU A 194 2.90 -9.04 30.52
C LEU A 194 1.38 -8.86 30.64
N ASN A 195 0.70 -9.72 31.41
CA ASN A 195 -0.76 -9.60 31.62
C ASN A 195 -1.13 -8.29 32.32
N SER A 196 -0.32 -7.83 33.28
CA SER A 196 -0.57 -6.57 34.00
C SER A 196 -0.26 -5.32 33.17
N ALA A 197 0.64 -5.41 32.19
CA ALA A 197 0.99 -4.29 31.31
C ALA A 197 -0.09 -3.97 30.27
N ILE A 198 -0.98 -4.92 29.96
CA ILE A 198 -2.02 -4.74 28.93
C ILE A 198 -3.15 -3.88 29.41
N ILE A 199 -3.45 -2.79 28.67
CA ILE A 199 -4.53 -1.85 28.93
C ILE A 199 -5.66 -2.07 27.92
N TYR A 200 -6.64 -2.91 28.29
CA TYR A 200 -7.75 -3.30 27.42
C TYR A 200 -8.67 -2.16 27.02
N ASP A 201 -8.74 -1.09 27.79
CA ASP A 201 -9.55 0.09 27.49
C ASP A 201 -9.09 0.80 26.22
N ARG A 202 -7.82 0.62 25.81
CA ARG A 202 -7.31 1.16 24.55
C ARG A 202 -7.96 0.54 23.31
N ASP A 203 -8.54 -0.67 23.40
CA ASP A 203 -9.34 -1.26 22.31
C ASP A 203 -10.54 -0.39 21.94
N PHE A 204 -11.11 0.33 22.90
CA PHE A 204 -12.28 1.19 22.72
C PHE A 204 -11.95 2.55 22.06
N SER A 205 -10.69 2.81 21.75
CA SER A 205 -10.25 4.04 21.07
C SER A 205 -10.22 3.94 19.54
N TYR A 206 -10.36 2.75 18.96
CA TYR A 206 -10.46 2.57 17.52
C TYR A 206 -11.77 3.15 16.98
N ASN A 207 -11.77 3.55 15.68
CA ASN A 207 -13.00 3.77 14.96
C ASN A 207 -13.53 2.44 14.38
N TYR A 208 -14.79 2.43 13.93
CA TYR A 208 -15.46 1.22 13.45
C TYR A 208 -14.70 0.51 12.32
N PHE A 209 -14.23 1.28 11.32
CA PHE A 209 -13.56 0.73 10.14
C PHE A 209 -12.16 0.22 10.45
N GLY A 210 -11.43 0.91 11.32
CA GLY A 210 -10.13 0.46 11.82
C GLY A 210 -10.24 -0.86 12.58
N PHE A 211 -11.20 -0.94 13.50
CA PHE A 211 -11.47 -2.16 14.25
C PHE A 211 -11.91 -3.33 13.35
N LYS A 212 -12.83 -3.09 12.40
CA LYS A 212 -13.27 -4.12 11.44
C LYS A 212 -12.15 -4.60 10.52
N THR A 213 -11.20 -3.73 10.19
CA THR A 213 -10.00 -4.10 9.43
C THR A 213 -9.11 -5.05 10.26
N LEU A 214 -8.89 -4.74 11.55
CA LEU A 214 -8.17 -5.63 12.47
C LEU A 214 -8.86 -7.00 12.60
N GLU A 215 -10.14 -7.01 12.93
CA GLU A 215 -10.94 -8.21 13.13
C GLU A 215 -10.95 -9.13 11.90
N ARG A 216 -11.08 -8.54 10.71
CA ARG A 216 -11.16 -9.29 9.46
C ARG A 216 -9.83 -9.93 9.09
N SER A 217 -8.72 -9.17 9.17
CA SER A 217 -7.49 -9.52 8.46
C SER A 217 -6.26 -9.70 9.36
N TYR A 218 -6.24 -9.16 10.59
CA TYR A 218 -5.04 -9.09 11.42
C TYR A 218 -5.07 -9.99 12.66
N LEU A 219 -6.22 -10.07 13.34
CA LEU A 219 -6.35 -10.86 14.55
C LEU A 219 -6.33 -12.37 14.23
N LEU A 220 -5.59 -13.14 15.01
CA LEU A 220 -5.50 -14.60 14.84
C LEU A 220 -6.83 -15.27 15.20
N LYS A 221 -7.17 -16.32 14.46
CA LYS A 221 -8.46 -17.00 14.51
C LYS A 221 -8.28 -18.49 14.79
N ILE A 222 -9.06 -19.04 15.69
CA ILE A 222 -9.19 -20.47 15.95
C ILE A 222 -10.52 -20.94 15.35
N ASN A 223 -10.49 -21.91 14.44
CA ASN A 223 -11.69 -22.41 13.76
C ASN A 223 -12.56 -21.29 13.16
N SER A 224 -11.93 -20.36 12.46
CA SER A 224 -12.56 -19.17 11.82
C SER A 224 -13.14 -18.13 12.79
N LYS A 225 -13.07 -18.37 14.12
CA LYS A 225 -13.46 -17.38 15.15
C LYS A 225 -12.23 -16.62 15.64
N VAL A 226 -12.37 -15.31 15.83
CA VAL A 226 -11.30 -14.48 16.36
C VAL A 226 -10.97 -14.91 17.79
N ALA A 227 -9.70 -15.16 18.07
CA ALA A 227 -9.19 -15.54 19.38
C ALA A 227 -8.44 -14.40 20.08
N GLU A 228 -7.75 -13.56 19.31
CA GLU A 228 -7.00 -12.40 19.82
C GLU A 228 -7.91 -11.17 19.97
N ARG A 229 -7.65 -10.36 21.01
CA ARG A 229 -8.08 -8.95 21.05
C ARG A 229 -7.02 -8.08 20.37
N PRO A 230 -7.33 -6.83 19.96
CA PRO A 230 -6.30 -5.94 19.40
C PRO A 230 -5.09 -5.79 20.32
N GLN A 231 -5.29 -5.61 21.64
CA GLN A 231 -4.19 -5.51 22.60
C GLN A 231 -3.36 -6.79 22.71
N HIS A 232 -3.97 -7.96 22.54
CA HIS A 232 -3.23 -9.23 22.49
C HIS A 232 -2.32 -9.30 21.26
N MET A 233 -2.82 -8.88 20.10
CA MET A 233 -2.03 -8.82 18.87
C MET A 233 -0.81 -7.90 19.06
N LEU A 234 -1.02 -6.68 19.60
CA LEU A 234 0.06 -5.72 19.80
C LEU A 234 1.11 -6.24 20.78
N MET A 235 0.69 -6.88 21.88
CA MET A 235 1.63 -7.50 22.84
C MET A 235 2.36 -8.71 22.23
N ARG A 236 1.67 -9.56 21.44
CA ARG A 236 2.29 -10.67 20.70
C ARG A 236 3.36 -10.15 19.73
N VAL A 237 3.07 -9.07 19.01
CA VAL A 237 4.02 -8.44 18.09
C VAL A 237 5.23 -7.91 18.85
N ALA A 238 5.03 -7.19 19.95
CA ALA A 238 6.10 -6.64 20.76
C ALA A 238 7.00 -7.76 21.35
N VAL A 239 6.42 -8.80 21.95
CA VAL A 239 7.18 -9.96 22.46
C VAL A 239 7.85 -10.72 21.30
N GLY A 240 7.17 -10.85 20.16
CA GLY A 240 7.74 -11.49 18.97
C GLY A 240 8.99 -10.79 18.45
N ILE A 241 9.07 -9.46 18.56
CA ILE A 241 10.23 -8.64 18.15
C ILE A 241 11.33 -8.68 19.21
N HIS A 242 10.98 -8.45 20.46
CA HIS A 242 11.96 -8.20 21.53
C HIS A 242 12.40 -9.45 22.29
N LYS A 243 11.65 -10.57 22.13
CA LYS A 243 11.97 -11.85 22.79
C LYS A 243 12.12 -11.70 24.30
N GLN A 244 13.30 -11.96 24.85
CA GLN A 244 13.58 -11.91 26.29
C GLN A 244 13.66 -10.49 26.86
N ASP A 245 13.76 -9.48 26.02
CA ASP A 245 13.81 -8.07 26.44
C ASP A 245 12.39 -7.53 26.71
N ILE A 246 11.88 -7.87 27.89
CA ILE A 246 10.49 -7.58 28.27
C ILE A 246 10.24 -6.09 28.48
N ASP A 247 11.25 -5.32 28.90
CA ASP A 247 11.12 -3.86 29.06
C ASP A 247 10.92 -3.18 27.72
N ALA A 248 11.75 -3.50 26.73
CA ALA A 248 11.59 -3.00 25.37
C ALA A 248 10.28 -3.51 24.72
N ALA A 249 9.84 -4.72 25.03
CA ALA A 249 8.55 -5.23 24.54
C ALA A 249 7.39 -4.41 25.10
N ILE A 250 7.40 -4.06 26.38
CA ILE A 250 6.35 -3.24 27.01
C ILE A 250 6.40 -1.80 26.47
N GLU A 251 7.59 -1.22 26.28
CA GLU A 251 7.75 0.10 25.65
C GLU A 251 7.12 0.12 24.24
N THR A 252 7.48 -0.85 23.39
CA THR A 252 6.94 -1.00 22.03
C THR A 252 5.43 -1.22 22.06
N TYR A 253 4.93 -2.09 22.95
CA TYR A 253 3.50 -2.30 23.13
C TYR A 253 2.77 -0.99 23.46
N ASN A 254 3.27 -0.19 24.40
CA ASN A 254 2.64 1.06 24.78
C ASN A 254 2.55 2.03 23.59
N LEU A 255 3.66 2.24 22.88
CA LEU A 255 3.68 3.15 21.71
C LEU A 255 2.75 2.68 20.58
N LEU A 256 2.71 1.38 20.28
CA LEU A 256 1.78 0.79 19.31
C LEU A 256 0.33 0.94 19.76
N SER A 257 0.06 0.64 21.02
CA SER A 257 -1.26 0.65 21.63
C SER A 257 -1.84 2.07 21.78
N GLU A 258 -0.99 3.06 22.00
CA GLU A 258 -1.31 4.48 22.02
C GLU A 258 -1.37 5.10 20.62
N ARG A 259 -0.99 4.33 19.58
CA ARG A 259 -1.05 4.71 18.16
C ARG A 259 -0.05 5.77 17.71
N TRP A 260 1.11 5.90 18.38
CA TRP A 260 2.18 6.78 17.95
C TRP A 260 2.80 6.33 16.62
N PHE A 261 2.86 5.04 16.39
CA PHE A 261 3.32 4.41 15.16
C PHE A 261 2.69 3.03 14.97
N THR A 262 2.90 2.42 13.82
CA THR A 262 2.59 1.01 13.59
C THR A 262 3.64 0.34 12.72
N HIS A 263 3.87 -0.96 12.96
CA HIS A 263 4.63 -1.79 12.03
C HIS A 263 3.81 -2.10 10.77
N ALA A 264 4.49 -2.47 9.70
CA ALA A 264 3.85 -2.91 8.47
C ALA A 264 3.06 -4.21 8.65
N SER A 265 2.11 -4.44 7.74
CA SER A 265 1.19 -5.60 7.83
C SER A 265 1.87 -6.96 8.00
N PRO A 266 2.98 -7.30 7.30
CA PRO A 266 3.64 -8.59 7.52
C PRO A 266 4.15 -8.77 8.95
N THR A 267 4.67 -7.72 9.57
CA THR A 267 5.08 -7.75 10.99
C THR A 267 3.90 -7.98 11.91
N LEU A 268 2.78 -7.26 11.72
CA LEU A 268 1.57 -7.43 12.52
C LEU A 268 0.96 -8.84 12.37
N PHE A 269 1.03 -9.42 11.17
CA PHE A 269 0.51 -10.77 10.90
C PHE A 269 1.36 -11.87 11.55
N ASN A 270 2.69 -11.76 11.46
CA ASN A 270 3.59 -12.89 11.59
C ASN A 270 4.52 -12.82 12.79
N ALA A 271 4.66 -11.67 13.49
CA ALA A 271 5.52 -11.59 14.66
C ALA A 271 5.03 -12.52 15.78
N GLY A 272 5.93 -13.29 16.35
CA GLY A 272 5.63 -14.31 17.37
C GLY A 272 5.09 -15.63 16.84
N THR A 273 4.91 -15.79 15.51
CA THR A 273 4.46 -17.04 14.87
C THR A 273 5.64 -17.97 14.56
N ASN A 274 5.33 -19.20 14.10
CA ASN A 274 6.34 -20.20 13.73
C ASN A 274 7.17 -19.83 12.47
N ARG A 275 6.68 -18.94 11.64
CA ARG A 275 7.38 -18.43 10.46
C ARG A 275 7.25 -16.93 10.44
N PRO A 276 8.09 -16.24 11.22
CA PRO A 276 8.00 -14.78 11.34
C PRO A 276 8.62 -14.09 10.12
N GLN A 277 7.98 -14.20 8.95
CA GLN A 277 8.33 -13.39 7.79
C GLN A 277 7.74 -12.00 8.02
N LEU A 278 8.59 -11.03 8.37
CA LEU A 278 8.23 -9.71 8.86
C LEU A 278 8.48 -8.61 7.81
N SER A 279 9.18 -8.95 6.72
CA SER A 279 9.57 -8.01 5.67
C SER A 279 8.44 -7.74 4.68
N SER A 280 8.30 -6.49 4.25
CA SER A 280 7.23 -6.07 3.35
C SER A 280 7.63 -6.10 1.88
N CYS A 281 8.88 -5.74 1.57
CA CYS A 281 9.33 -5.42 0.23
C CYS A 281 10.57 -6.23 -0.14
N PHE A 282 10.56 -6.73 -1.39
CA PHE A 282 11.66 -7.51 -1.97
C PHE A 282 11.94 -6.99 -3.38
N LEU A 283 13.21 -6.75 -3.68
CA LEU A 283 13.69 -6.30 -4.98
C LEU A 283 14.60 -7.36 -5.58
N LEU A 284 14.27 -7.79 -6.79
CA LEU A 284 15.01 -8.81 -7.51
C LEU A 284 15.49 -8.27 -8.86
N CYS A 285 16.68 -8.68 -9.28
CA CYS A 285 17.04 -8.67 -10.69
C CYS A 285 16.93 -10.09 -11.27
N MET A 286 16.78 -10.21 -12.60
CA MET A 286 16.88 -11.51 -13.26
C MET A 286 18.23 -12.13 -12.97
N LYS A 287 18.26 -13.43 -12.64
CA LYS A 287 19.50 -14.13 -12.36
C LYS A 287 20.37 -14.26 -13.62
N ASP A 288 19.73 -14.48 -14.78
CA ASP A 288 20.43 -14.57 -16.06
C ASP A 288 19.42 -14.47 -17.21
N ASP A 289 19.89 -14.10 -18.41
CA ASP A 289 19.13 -14.12 -19.67
C ASP A 289 19.10 -15.55 -20.27
N SER A 290 18.62 -16.49 -19.47
CA SER A 290 18.45 -17.91 -19.80
C SER A 290 17.13 -18.44 -19.24
N ILE A 291 16.67 -19.58 -19.77
CA ILE A 291 15.46 -20.23 -19.24
C ILE A 291 15.64 -20.57 -17.75
N GLU A 292 16.83 -21.07 -17.39
CA GLU A 292 17.15 -21.40 -15.99
C GLU A 292 17.07 -20.15 -15.10
N GLY A 293 17.75 -19.06 -15.47
CA GLY A 293 17.75 -17.81 -14.69
C GLY A 293 16.37 -17.16 -14.61
N ILE A 294 15.59 -17.16 -15.70
CA ILE A 294 14.22 -16.64 -15.73
C ILE A 294 13.31 -17.42 -14.77
N TYR A 295 13.35 -18.75 -14.81
CA TYR A 295 12.49 -19.59 -13.96
C TYR A 295 12.96 -19.66 -12.51
N ASP A 296 14.26 -19.56 -12.25
CA ASP A 296 14.77 -19.44 -10.88
C ASP A 296 14.31 -18.11 -10.24
N THR A 297 14.36 -17.02 -10.97
CA THR A 297 13.81 -15.73 -10.52
C THR A 297 12.30 -15.82 -10.26
N LEU A 298 11.55 -16.47 -11.17
CA LEU A 298 10.12 -16.72 -11.00
C LEU A 298 9.81 -17.55 -9.73
N LYS A 299 10.59 -18.59 -9.48
CA LYS A 299 10.51 -19.42 -8.28
C LYS A 299 10.73 -18.58 -7.00
N GLN A 300 11.75 -17.72 -7.01
CA GLN A 300 11.98 -16.80 -5.89
C GLN A 300 10.77 -15.88 -5.67
N CYS A 301 10.22 -15.29 -6.75
CA CYS A 301 9.00 -14.48 -6.68
C CYS A 301 7.82 -15.24 -6.05
N ALA A 302 7.61 -16.50 -6.44
CA ALA A 302 6.54 -17.33 -5.90
C ALA A 302 6.73 -17.64 -4.41
N LEU A 303 7.96 -17.93 -3.96
CA LEU A 303 8.27 -18.21 -2.55
C LEU A 303 8.12 -16.97 -1.68
N ILE A 304 8.53 -15.80 -2.18
CA ILE A 304 8.39 -14.51 -1.50
C ILE A 304 6.89 -14.14 -1.40
N SER A 305 6.14 -14.24 -2.50
CA SER A 305 4.69 -13.96 -2.53
C SER A 305 3.93 -14.84 -1.54
N LYS A 306 4.19 -16.15 -1.51
CA LYS A 306 3.62 -17.09 -0.53
C LYS A 306 3.78 -16.61 0.91
N SER A 307 4.87 -15.92 1.21
CA SER A 307 5.22 -15.42 2.55
C SER A 307 4.79 -13.96 2.78
N ALA A 308 3.86 -13.43 1.99
CA ALA A 308 3.29 -12.07 2.09
C ALA A 308 4.22 -10.92 1.69
N GLY A 309 5.32 -11.17 0.95
CA GLY A 309 6.20 -10.15 0.41
C GLY A 309 5.65 -9.50 -0.85
N GLY A 310 5.74 -8.16 -0.96
CA GLY A 310 5.56 -7.41 -2.20
C GLY A 310 6.86 -7.41 -3.02
N ILE A 311 6.76 -7.46 -4.35
CA ILE A 311 7.90 -7.78 -5.22
C ILE A 311 8.08 -6.73 -6.31
N GLY A 312 9.33 -6.25 -6.49
CA GLY A 312 9.78 -5.54 -7.69
C GLY A 312 10.85 -6.36 -8.42
N VAL A 313 10.78 -6.45 -9.75
CA VAL A 313 11.71 -7.24 -10.58
C VAL A 313 12.24 -6.38 -11.71
N ALA A 314 13.58 -6.28 -11.84
CA ALA A 314 14.25 -5.69 -13.00
C ALA A 314 14.39 -6.72 -14.12
N VAL A 315 13.89 -6.39 -15.33
CA VAL A 315 13.92 -7.30 -16.50
C VAL A 315 14.71 -6.74 -17.68
N SER A 316 15.42 -5.62 -17.51
CA SER A 316 16.12 -4.93 -18.60
C SER A 316 17.25 -5.73 -19.24
N CYS A 317 17.80 -6.74 -18.54
CA CYS A 317 18.85 -7.62 -19.04
C CYS A 317 18.33 -8.74 -19.97
N ILE A 318 17.03 -8.97 -20.05
CA ILE A 318 16.46 -10.06 -20.86
C ILE A 318 16.42 -9.67 -22.33
N ARG A 319 16.94 -10.56 -23.20
CA ARG A 319 16.99 -10.34 -24.65
C ARG A 319 15.63 -10.06 -25.27
N ALA A 320 15.62 -9.15 -26.22
CA ALA A 320 14.42 -8.70 -26.90
C ALA A 320 13.86 -9.73 -27.89
N THR A 321 12.65 -9.50 -28.35
CA THR A 321 11.97 -10.23 -29.41
C THR A 321 12.85 -10.31 -30.68
N GLY A 322 12.94 -11.51 -31.30
CA GLY A 322 13.73 -11.74 -32.51
C GLY A 322 15.24 -11.86 -32.27
N SER A 323 15.74 -11.81 -31.04
CA SER A 323 17.15 -12.02 -30.72
C SER A 323 17.53 -13.49 -30.96
N TYR A 324 18.69 -13.73 -31.58
CA TYR A 324 19.17 -15.07 -31.86
C TYR A 324 19.50 -15.88 -30.61
N ILE A 325 19.12 -17.16 -30.64
CA ILE A 325 19.43 -18.13 -29.59
C ILE A 325 20.39 -19.17 -30.14
N ALA A 326 21.66 -19.10 -29.72
CA ALA A 326 22.72 -19.96 -30.25
C ALA A 326 22.47 -21.47 -30.01
N GLY A 327 21.90 -21.84 -28.86
CA GLY A 327 21.72 -23.25 -28.49
C GLY A 327 20.68 -24.01 -29.33
N THR A 328 19.67 -23.29 -29.83
CA THR A 328 18.55 -23.86 -30.58
C THR A 328 18.52 -23.42 -32.06
N ASN A 329 19.40 -22.51 -32.46
CA ASN A 329 19.40 -21.84 -33.78
C ASN A 329 18.04 -21.16 -34.08
N GLY A 330 17.34 -20.68 -33.04
CA GLY A 330 16.06 -20.03 -33.15
C GLY A 330 16.12 -18.56 -32.68
N ASN A 331 14.96 -17.94 -32.54
CA ASN A 331 14.83 -16.57 -32.09
C ASN A 331 14.04 -16.48 -30.79
N SER A 332 14.37 -15.49 -29.96
CA SER A 332 13.64 -15.17 -28.74
C SER A 332 12.24 -14.61 -29.01
N ASN A 333 11.27 -15.00 -28.23
CA ASN A 333 9.93 -14.41 -28.24
C ASN A 333 9.82 -13.11 -27.43
N GLY A 334 10.90 -12.68 -26.75
CA GLY A 334 10.99 -11.43 -26.01
C GLY A 334 10.26 -11.41 -24.67
N LEU A 335 10.02 -10.19 -24.16
CA LEU A 335 9.49 -9.98 -22.82
C LEU A 335 8.02 -10.38 -22.66
N VAL A 336 7.16 -10.16 -23.63
CA VAL A 336 5.71 -10.32 -23.46
C VAL A 336 5.31 -11.74 -23.08
N PRO A 337 5.71 -12.80 -23.78
CA PRO A 337 5.38 -14.18 -23.40
C PRO A 337 5.96 -14.56 -22.03
N MET A 338 7.17 -14.11 -21.70
CA MET A 338 7.79 -14.32 -20.39
C MET A 338 6.94 -13.67 -19.28
N LEU A 339 6.55 -12.41 -19.45
CA LEU A 339 5.77 -11.68 -18.44
C LEU A 339 4.35 -12.26 -18.25
N ARG A 340 3.78 -12.91 -19.26
CA ARG A 340 2.52 -13.65 -19.10
C ARG A 340 2.66 -14.83 -18.13
N VAL A 341 3.81 -15.50 -18.09
CA VAL A 341 4.08 -16.55 -17.10
C VAL A 341 4.15 -15.94 -15.69
N TYR A 342 4.84 -14.81 -15.52
CA TYR A 342 4.88 -14.06 -14.26
C TYR A 342 3.48 -13.59 -13.81
N ASN A 343 2.67 -13.10 -14.76
CA ASN A 343 1.29 -12.69 -14.50
C ASN A 343 0.45 -13.84 -13.94
N ASN A 344 0.51 -15.02 -14.56
CA ASN A 344 -0.24 -16.17 -14.09
C ASN A 344 0.26 -16.68 -12.74
N THR A 345 1.57 -16.59 -12.48
CA THR A 345 2.15 -16.94 -11.17
C THR A 345 1.67 -15.96 -10.09
N ALA A 346 1.65 -14.66 -10.35
CA ALA A 346 1.12 -13.66 -9.41
C ALA A 346 -0.35 -13.92 -9.04
N ARG A 347 -1.17 -14.33 -10.02
CA ARG A 347 -2.58 -14.71 -9.78
C ARG A 347 -2.72 -16.01 -8.98
N TYR A 348 -1.82 -16.96 -9.18
CA TYR A 348 -1.88 -18.26 -8.52
C TYR A 348 -1.38 -18.22 -7.09
N VAL A 349 -0.32 -17.46 -6.81
CA VAL A 349 0.32 -17.45 -5.50
C VAL A 349 -0.11 -16.20 -4.70
N ASP A 350 -1.15 -16.37 -3.89
CA ASP A 350 -1.61 -15.32 -2.99
C ASP A 350 -0.59 -14.96 -1.91
N GLN A 351 -0.55 -13.70 -1.50
CA GLN A 351 0.26 -13.23 -0.40
C GLN A 351 -0.28 -13.73 0.95
N GLY A 352 0.52 -14.52 1.66
CA GLY A 352 0.24 -14.93 3.03
C GLY A 352 -1.00 -15.80 3.21
N GLY A 353 -1.40 -16.58 2.20
CA GLY A 353 -2.55 -17.50 2.27
C GLY A 353 -3.89 -16.76 2.35
N ASN A 354 -4.33 -16.20 1.23
CA ASN A 354 -5.60 -15.46 1.04
C ASN A 354 -5.71 -14.13 1.83
N LYS A 355 -4.61 -13.60 2.37
CA LYS A 355 -4.63 -12.27 3.01
C LYS A 355 -4.64 -11.15 1.98
N ARG A 356 -3.88 -11.31 0.88
CA ARG A 356 -3.79 -10.38 -0.26
C ARG A 356 -3.54 -11.15 -1.55
N PRO A 357 -4.01 -10.68 -2.74
CA PRO A 357 -3.57 -11.20 -4.03
C PRO A 357 -2.07 -11.01 -4.22
N GLY A 358 -1.41 -11.91 -4.95
CA GLY A 358 -0.01 -11.76 -5.36
C GLY A 358 0.15 -10.53 -6.25
N ALA A 359 1.23 -9.77 -6.06
CA ALA A 359 1.48 -8.54 -6.80
C ALA A 359 2.97 -8.38 -7.11
N PHE A 360 3.29 -8.24 -8.40
CA PHE A 360 4.66 -8.05 -8.90
C PHE A 360 4.71 -6.77 -9.74
N ALA A 361 5.69 -5.90 -9.46
CA ALA A 361 6.03 -4.76 -10.28
C ALA A 361 7.23 -5.10 -11.18
N ILE A 362 7.10 -4.85 -12.46
CA ILE A 362 8.12 -5.14 -13.49
C ILE A 362 8.76 -3.83 -13.92
N TYR A 363 10.07 -3.75 -13.77
CA TYR A 363 10.88 -2.58 -14.07
C TYR A 363 11.64 -2.76 -15.38
N LEU A 364 11.45 -1.85 -16.33
CA LEU A 364 12.10 -1.84 -17.62
C LEU A 364 12.72 -0.47 -17.92
N GLU A 365 13.92 -0.47 -18.52
CA GLU A 365 14.54 0.76 -19.03
C GLU A 365 14.03 1.09 -20.44
N PRO A 366 13.85 2.40 -20.79
CA PRO A 366 13.21 2.80 -22.05
C PRO A 366 14.03 2.55 -23.31
N TRP A 367 15.31 2.17 -23.20
CA TRP A 367 16.15 1.79 -24.33
C TRP A 367 15.92 0.35 -24.83
N HIS A 368 15.19 -0.47 -24.08
CA HIS A 368 14.91 -1.86 -24.46
C HIS A 368 14.01 -1.92 -25.70
N PHE A 369 14.35 -2.82 -26.64
CA PHE A 369 13.65 -2.92 -27.94
C PHE A 369 12.14 -3.21 -27.80
N ASP A 370 11.75 -4.02 -26.82
CA ASP A 370 10.34 -4.42 -26.58
C ASP A 370 9.54 -3.36 -25.77
N ILE A 371 10.04 -2.11 -25.63
CA ILE A 371 9.42 -1.08 -24.79
C ILE A 371 7.98 -0.74 -25.20
N PHE A 372 7.67 -0.69 -26.50
CA PHE A 372 6.32 -0.35 -26.95
C PHE A 372 5.31 -1.44 -26.60
N GLU A 373 5.68 -2.71 -26.82
CA GLU A 373 4.88 -3.87 -26.44
C GLU A 373 4.70 -3.96 -24.92
N PHE A 374 5.72 -3.59 -24.15
CA PHE A 374 5.66 -3.50 -22.68
C PHE A 374 4.64 -2.44 -22.20
N LEU A 375 4.58 -1.27 -22.85
CA LEU A 375 3.62 -0.22 -22.54
C LEU A 375 2.16 -0.63 -22.80
N ASP A 376 1.95 -1.60 -23.70
CA ASP A 376 0.63 -2.09 -24.06
C ASP A 376 0.10 -3.23 -23.16
N LEU A 377 0.94 -3.81 -22.28
CA LEU A 377 0.60 -5.01 -21.51
C LEU A 377 -0.66 -4.86 -20.63
N LYS A 378 -0.96 -3.67 -20.16
CA LYS A 378 -2.11 -3.39 -19.26
C LYS A 378 -3.31 -2.76 -19.98
N LYS A 379 -3.19 -2.41 -21.25
CA LYS A 379 -4.30 -1.79 -22.02
C LYS A 379 -5.54 -2.70 -22.07
N ASN A 380 -6.72 -2.07 -22.03
CA ASN A 380 -8.01 -2.79 -22.05
C ASN A 380 -8.39 -3.30 -23.43
N THR A 381 -7.79 -2.78 -24.49
CA THR A 381 -8.05 -3.11 -25.89
C THR A 381 -6.95 -4.03 -26.45
N GLY A 382 -7.20 -4.63 -27.62
CA GLY A 382 -6.24 -5.48 -28.32
C GLY A 382 -6.34 -6.96 -27.99
N LYS A 383 -5.36 -7.75 -28.48
CA LYS A 383 -5.35 -9.21 -28.32
C LYS A 383 -4.94 -9.62 -26.91
N GLU A 384 -5.65 -10.54 -26.28
CA GLU A 384 -5.39 -11.01 -24.92
C GLU A 384 -4.03 -11.71 -24.79
N GLU A 385 -3.54 -12.35 -25.86
CA GLU A 385 -2.22 -12.98 -25.91
C GLU A 385 -1.06 -11.97 -25.77
N GLN A 386 -1.33 -10.69 -25.96
CA GLN A 386 -0.38 -9.59 -25.81
C GLN A 386 -0.59 -8.80 -24.53
N ARG A 387 -1.34 -9.33 -23.58
CA ARG A 387 -1.68 -8.66 -22.31
C ARG A 387 -1.21 -9.47 -21.10
N ALA A 388 -0.84 -8.74 -20.04
CA ALA A 388 -0.51 -9.28 -18.71
C ALA A 388 -0.97 -8.25 -17.67
N ARG A 389 -2.30 -8.16 -17.46
CA ARG A 389 -2.95 -7.05 -16.74
C ARG A 389 -2.83 -7.10 -15.22
N ASP A 390 -2.51 -8.26 -14.64
CA ASP A 390 -2.41 -8.42 -13.19
C ASP A 390 -1.05 -7.98 -12.65
N LEU A 391 -0.04 -7.80 -13.52
CA LEU A 391 1.24 -7.22 -13.17
C LEU A 391 1.16 -5.69 -13.10
N PHE A 392 2.11 -5.10 -12.39
CA PHE A 392 2.34 -3.65 -12.36
C PHE A 392 3.59 -3.32 -13.16
N TYR A 393 3.59 -2.18 -13.83
CA TYR A 393 4.66 -1.79 -14.75
C TYR A 393 5.30 -0.48 -14.33
N ALA A 394 6.62 -0.44 -14.41
CA ALA A 394 7.44 0.71 -14.04
C ALA A 394 8.54 0.95 -15.08
N LEU A 395 8.85 2.21 -15.31
CA LEU A 395 10.01 2.62 -16.10
C LEU A 395 11.15 3.06 -15.18
N TRP A 396 12.34 2.56 -15.46
CA TRP A 396 13.59 2.93 -14.84
C TRP A 396 14.39 3.81 -15.80
N ILE A 397 14.25 5.16 -15.62
CA ILE A 397 14.52 6.15 -16.67
C ILE A 397 15.88 6.80 -16.48
N PRO A 398 16.84 6.63 -17.43
CA PRO A 398 18.10 7.37 -17.41
C PRO A 398 17.88 8.84 -17.80
N ASP A 399 18.69 9.73 -17.22
CA ASP A 399 18.65 11.19 -17.50
C ASP A 399 18.81 11.48 -19.00
N LEU A 400 19.61 10.70 -19.72
CA LEU A 400 19.78 10.83 -21.17
C LEU A 400 18.46 10.77 -21.94
N PHE A 401 17.56 9.86 -21.55
CA PHE A 401 16.25 9.78 -22.20
C PHE A 401 15.45 11.07 -22.03
N MET A 402 15.40 11.61 -20.79
CA MET A 402 14.70 12.87 -20.51
C MET A 402 15.30 14.05 -21.28
N LYS A 403 16.64 14.13 -21.35
CA LYS A 403 17.35 15.14 -22.15
C LYS A 403 16.98 15.04 -23.64
N ARG A 404 16.93 13.83 -24.20
CA ARG A 404 16.58 13.60 -25.62
C ARG A 404 15.09 13.83 -25.91
N VAL A 405 14.19 13.56 -24.97
CA VAL A 405 12.77 13.95 -25.09
C VAL A 405 12.65 15.49 -25.14
N GLU A 406 13.36 16.20 -24.25
CA GLU A 406 13.34 17.66 -24.17
C GLU A 406 13.76 18.32 -25.48
N THR A 407 14.76 17.75 -26.16
CA THR A 407 15.33 18.28 -27.39
C THR A 407 14.85 17.57 -28.65
N ASN A 408 13.90 16.64 -28.54
CA ASN A 408 13.37 15.81 -29.63
C ASN A 408 14.44 15.12 -30.50
N GLN A 409 15.47 14.61 -29.84
CA GLN A 409 16.52 13.83 -30.49
C GLN A 409 16.07 12.41 -30.81
N ASP A 410 16.89 11.70 -31.59
CA ASP A 410 16.68 10.29 -31.86
C ASP A 410 16.94 9.45 -30.60
N TRP A 411 16.14 8.42 -30.41
CA TRP A 411 16.27 7.44 -29.35
C TRP A 411 16.40 6.03 -29.96
N SER A 412 17.47 5.38 -29.61
CA SER A 412 17.84 4.09 -30.18
C SER A 412 17.36 2.95 -29.28
N LEU A 413 16.57 2.05 -29.86
CA LEU A 413 16.09 0.85 -29.16
C LEU A 413 17.08 -0.30 -29.42
N MET A 414 17.52 -0.92 -28.33
CA MET A 414 18.61 -1.91 -28.30
C MET A 414 18.16 -3.21 -27.66
N CYS A 415 18.86 -4.28 -27.98
CA CYS A 415 18.72 -5.57 -27.33
C CYS A 415 19.87 -5.76 -26.33
N PRO A 416 19.62 -6.11 -25.07
CA PRO A 416 20.70 -6.28 -24.08
C PRO A 416 21.71 -7.36 -24.45
N ASN A 417 21.30 -8.39 -25.16
CA ASN A 417 22.21 -9.43 -25.68
C ASN A 417 23.20 -8.90 -26.74
N GLU A 418 22.84 -7.84 -27.49
CA GLU A 418 23.67 -7.20 -28.50
C GLU A 418 24.42 -5.98 -27.95
N CYS A 419 23.85 -5.34 -26.91
CA CYS A 419 24.36 -4.14 -26.23
C CYS A 419 24.44 -4.40 -24.71
N PRO A 420 25.32 -5.30 -24.27
CA PRO A 420 25.39 -5.69 -22.86
C PRO A 420 25.87 -4.55 -21.94
N GLY A 421 25.44 -4.59 -20.67
CA GLY A 421 25.93 -3.70 -19.61
C GLY A 421 25.24 -2.35 -19.49
N LEU A 422 24.25 -2.02 -20.31
CA LEU A 422 23.49 -0.77 -20.19
C LEU A 422 22.71 -0.70 -18.88
N ASP A 423 22.22 -1.80 -18.36
CA ASP A 423 21.54 -1.91 -17.07
C ASP A 423 22.51 -1.89 -15.87
N GLU A 424 23.81 -2.10 -16.11
CA GLU A 424 24.86 -2.12 -15.08
C GLU A 424 25.48 -0.76 -14.81
N VAL A 425 25.19 0.26 -15.61
CA VAL A 425 25.78 1.60 -15.54
C VAL A 425 24.71 2.69 -15.48
N TRP A 426 25.06 3.85 -14.89
CA TRP A 426 24.19 5.03 -14.79
C TRP A 426 24.98 6.32 -15.00
N GLY A 427 24.32 7.46 -15.16
CA GLY A 427 24.93 8.76 -15.35
C GLY A 427 25.79 8.82 -16.61
N GLU A 428 26.95 9.48 -16.54
CA GLU A 428 27.86 9.63 -17.67
C GLU A 428 28.38 8.28 -18.22
N ALA A 429 28.53 7.27 -17.39
CA ALA A 429 28.97 5.95 -17.84
C ALA A 429 27.91 5.31 -18.75
N PHE A 430 26.63 5.46 -18.38
CA PHE A 430 25.52 5.05 -19.21
C PHE A 430 25.49 5.83 -20.54
N GLU A 431 25.60 7.15 -20.49
CA GLU A 431 25.57 8.00 -21.70
C GLU A 431 26.69 7.60 -22.68
N LYS A 432 27.92 7.44 -22.19
CA LYS A 432 29.08 7.03 -22.99
C LYS A 432 28.90 5.64 -23.61
N LEU A 433 28.42 4.67 -22.84
CA LEU A 433 28.21 3.31 -23.32
C LEU A 433 27.08 3.26 -24.38
N TYR A 434 25.95 3.91 -24.11
CA TYR A 434 24.81 4.00 -25.00
C TYR A 434 25.18 4.64 -26.34
N GLU A 435 25.84 5.80 -26.34
CA GLU A 435 26.33 6.44 -27.55
C GLU A 435 27.40 5.63 -28.29
N SER A 436 28.21 4.85 -27.57
CA SER A 436 29.18 3.95 -28.23
C SER A 436 28.47 2.89 -29.06
N TYR A 437 27.37 2.34 -28.56
CA TYR A 437 26.58 1.36 -29.33
C TYR A 437 25.86 1.99 -30.50
N GLU A 438 25.39 3.22 -30.39
CA GLU A 438 24.85 3.99 -31.53
C GLU A 438 25.91 4.16 -32.61
N LYS A 439 27.13 4.58 -32.27
CA LYS A 439 28.25 4.75 -33.18
C LYS A 439 28.70 3.43 -33.83
N GLN A 440 28.57 2.31 -33.13
CA GLN A 440 28.87 0.97 -33.64
C GLN A 440 27.75 0.39 -34.54
N GLY A 441 26.59 1.08 -34.63
CA GLY A 441 25.43 0.58 -35.40
C GLY A 441 24.75 -0.63 -34.79
N ARG A 442 24.90 -0.88 -33.47
CA ARG A 442 24.24 -1.99 -32.74
C ARG A 442 22.81 -1.69 -32.36
N VAL A 443 22.12 -0.91 -33.14
CA VAL A 443 20.77 -0.44 -32.89
C VAL A 443 19.78 -1.25 -33.71
N ARG A 444 18.69 -1.74 -33.07
CA ARG A 444 17.64 -2.46 -33.79
C ARG A 444 16.61 -1.53 -34.42
N ARG A 445 16.29 -0.42 -33.75
CA ARG A 445 15.31 0.56 -34.20
C ARG A 445 15.65 1.93 -33.66
N VAL A 446 15.50 2.95 -34.48
CA VAL A 446 15.60 4.34 -34.05
C VAL A 446 14.21 4.97 -34.12
N VAL A 447 13.84 5.71 -33.08
CA VAL A 447 12.59 6.47 -33.01
C VAL A 447 12.89 7.88 -32.51
N LYS A 448 12.00 8.84 -32.72
CA LYS A 448 12.09 10.12 -32.00
C LYS A 448 11.78 9.92 -30.53
N ALA A 449 12.59 10.49 -29.64
CA ALA A 449 12.39 10.35 -28.19
C ALA A 449 10.99 10.82 -27.76
N GLN A 450 10.43 11.86 -28.37
CA GLN A 450 9.06 12.31 -28.12
C GLN A 450 8.01 11.30 -28.61
N GLN A 451 8.30 10.45 -29.59
CA GLN A 451 7.38 9.40 -30.01
C GLN A 451 7.21 8.34 -28.91
N LEU A 452 8.30 7.93 -28.29
CA LEU A 452 8.25 7.01 -27.15
C LEU A 452 7.62 7.69 -25.93
N TRP A 453 7.95 8.96 -25.67
CA TRP A 453 7.34 9.75 -24.62
C TRP A 453 5.82 9.83 -24.76
N TYR A 454 5.33 10.07 -25.98
CA TYR A 454 3.90 10.07 -26.28
C TYR A 454 3.25 8.71 -25.92
N ALA A 455 3.87 7.58 -26.28
CA ALA A 455 3.36 6.26 -25.95
C ALA A 455 3.33 5.99 -24.42
N ILE A 456 4.33 6.51 -23.67
CA ILE A 456 4.35 6.45 -22.21
C ILE A 456 3.15 7.20 -21.62
N ILE A 457 2.94 8.44 -22.03
CA ILE A 457 1.83 9.28 -21.54
C ILE A 457 0.47 8.67 -21.92
N GLU A 458 0.34 8.10 -23.13
CA GLU A 458 -0.88 7.40 -23.56
C GLU A 458 -1.19 6.21 -22.63
N SER A 459 -0.20 5.38 -22.31
CA SER A 459 -0.33 4.25 -21.39
C SER A 459 -0.74 4.72 -19.99
N GLN A 460 -0.13 5.79 -19.49
CA GLN A 460 -0.47 6.37 -18.18
C GLN A 460 -1.90 6.90 -18.13
N THR A 461 -2.34 7.58 -19.17
CA THR A 461 -3.71 8.12 -19.26
C THR A 461 -4.75 7.00 -19.29
N GLU A 462 -4.47 5.91 -20.00
CA GLU A 462 -5.40 4.76 -20.12
C GLU A 462 -5.40 3.87 -18.87
N THR A 463 -4.23 3.62 -18.25
CA THR A 463 -4.07 2.57 -17.24
C THR A 463 -3.61 3.06 -15.86
N GLY A 464 -3.20 4.32 -15.74
CA GLY A 464 -2.55 4.85 -14.53
C GLY A 464 -1.09 4.41 -14.33
N THR A 465 -0.56 3.62 -15.26
CA THR A 465 0.81 3.08 -15.27
C THR A 465 1.45 3.28 -16.66
N PRO A 466 2.77 3.20 -16.83
CA PRO A 466 3.82 2.77 -15.91
C PRO A 466 4.17 3.80 -14.84
N TYR A 467 4.71 3.33 -13.70
CA TYR A 467 5.36 4.16 -12.70
C TYR A 467 6.60 4.82 -13.31
N MET A 468 6.97 6.00 -12.80
CA MET A 468 8.10 6.77 -13.32
C MET A 468 9.16 6.93 -12.25
N LEU A 469 10.32 6.29 -12.41
CA LEU A 469 11.45 6.41 -11.51
C LEU A 469 12.70 6.80 -12.29
N TYR A 470 13.47 7.75 -11.74
CA TYR A 470 14.63 8.30 -12.41
C TYR A 470 15.92 7.59 -11.95
N LYS A 471 16.45 6.73 -12.82
CA LYS A 471 17.62 5.86 -12.59
C LYS A 471 18.80 6.61 -11.99
N ASP A 472 19.14 7.74 -12.61
CA ASP A 472 20.33 8.50 -12.21
C ASP A 472 20.15 9.20 -10.86
N SER A 473 18.97 9.74 -10.58
CA SER A 473 18.64 10.31 -9.28
C SER A 473 18.65 9.24 -8.17
N CYS A 474 18.10 8.06 -8.44
CA CYS A 474 18.10 6.94 -7.49
C CYS A 474 19.52 6.49 -7.14
N ASN A 475 20.40 6.35 -8.13
CA ASN A 475 21.79 5.92 -7.94
C ASN A 475 22.66 7.01 -7.34
N ARG A 476 22.58 8.24 -7.88
CA ARG A 476 23.39 9.38 -7.42
C ARG A 476 23.15 9.75 -5.97
N LYS A 477 21.93 9.57 -5.49
CA LYS A 477 21.49 9.97 -4.13
C LYS A 477 21.27 8.78 -3.20
N SER A 478 21.95 7.66 -3.42
CA SER A 478 21.84 6.48 -2.56
C SER A 478 23.06 6.37 -1.66
N ASN A 479 22.85 5.96 -0.41
CA ASN A 479 23.95 5.59 0.49
C ASN A 479 24.56 4.22 0.14
N GLN A 480 23.95 3.46 -0.78
CA GLN A 480 24.46 2.17 -1.27
C GLN A 480 25.26 2.27 -2.58
N GLN A 481 25.74 3.45 -2.95
CA GLN A 481 26.53 3.68 -4.19
C GLN A 481 27.80 2.82 -4.29
N ASN A 482 28.38 2.47 -3.14
CA ASN A 482 29.58 1.63 -3.06
C ASN A 482 29.33 0.16 -3.42
N LEU A 483 28.09 -0.29 -3.53
CA LEU A 483 27.74 -1.68 -3.82
C LEU A 483 27.64 -1.95 -5.31
N GLY A 484 27.16 -0.99 -6.08
CA GLY A 484 26.93 -1.11 -7.52
C GLY A 484 25.73 -0.32 -8.00
N THR A 485 25.25 -0.62 -9.20
CA THR A 485 24.10 0.06 -9.81
C THR A 485 22.79 -0.52 -9.29
N ILE A 486 21.93 0.35 -8.78
CA ILE A 486 20.54 0.02 -8.39
C ILE A 486 19.70 -0.05 -9.66
N LYS A 487 18.95 -1.14 -9.85
CA LYS A 487 18.29 -1.51 -11.11
C LYS A 487 16.77 -1.41 -11.10
N CYS A 488 16.17 -1.32 -9.92
CA CYS A 488 14.72 -1.27 -9.75
C CYS A 488 14.33 -0.70 -8.38
N SER A 489 13.02 -0.65 -8.15
CA SER A 489 12.40 -0.38 -6.87
C SER A 489 11.44 -1.53 -6.50
N ASN A 490 10.73 -1.42 -5.38
CA ASN A 490 9.73 -2.40 -4.94
C ASN A 490 8.39 -2.25 -5.68
N LEU A 491 7.36 -2.90 -5.13
CA LEU A 491 5.98 -2.83 -5.65
C LEU A 491 5.39 -1.41 -5.64
N CYS A 492 5.74 -0.60 -4.63
CA CYS A 492 5.09 0.69 -4.35
C CYS A 492 6.03 1.90 -4.51
N THR A 493 7.22 1.72 -5.07
CA THR A 493 8.19 2.76 -5.48
C THR A 493 8.91 3.53 -4.36
N GLU A 494 8.70 3.19 -3.08
CA GLU A 494 9.39 3.83 -1.96
C GLU A 494 10.76 3.22 -1.62
N ILE A 495 11.02 1.97 -2.00
CA ILE A 495 12.26 1.26 -1.68
C ILE A 495 13.23 1.36 -2.85
N VAL A 496 14.40 1.89 -2.60
CA VAL A 496 15.49 2.00 -3.57
C VAL A 496 16.75 1.42 -2.95
N GLU A 497 16.97 0.14 -3.18
CA GLU A 497 18.03 -0.68 -2.60
C GLU A 497 18.80 -1.44 -3.67
N TYR A 498 20.09 -1.71 -3.40
CA TYR A 498 20.92 -2.51 -4.27
C TYR A 498 20.45 -3.97 -4.29
N THR A 499 20.37 -4.54 -5.49
CA THR A 499 20.10 -5.96 -5.73
C THR A 499 20.97 -6.49 -6.83
N SER A 500 21.33 -7.77 -6.75
CA SER A 500 22.16 -8.48 -7.73
C SER A 500 21.62 -9.88 -8.01
N GLN A 501 22.32 -10.65 -8.83
CA GLN A 501 21.97 -12.06 -9.06
C GLN A 501 22.07 -12.91 -7.77
N GLU A 502 22.92 -12.50 -6.82
CA GLU A 502 23.21 -13.20 -5.57
C GLU A 502 22.52 -12.56 -4.35
N GLU A 503 22.00 -11.34 -4.49
CA GLU A 503 21.38 -10.58 -3.39
C GLU A 503 19.99 -10.09 -3.79
N VAL A 504 19.00 -10.49 -3.02
CA VAL A 504 17.63 -9.95 -3.08
C VAL A 504 17.48 -8.89 -2.01
N ALA A 505 17.28 -7.65 -2.41
CA ALA A 505 17.10 -6.56 -1.46
C ALA A 505 15.79 -6.74 -0.67
N VAL A 506 15.84 -6.39 0.62
CA VAL A 506 14.73 -6.60 1.57
C VAL A 506 14.57 -5.38 2.46
N CYS A 507 13.35 -4.86 2.57
CA CYS A 507 13.06 -3.77 3.48
C CYS A 507 11.99 -4.11 4.51
N ASN A 508 12.28 -3.78 5.78
CA ASN A 508 11.39 -3.89 6.92
C ASN A 508 10.81 -2.51 7.24
N LEU A 509 9.49 -2.43 7.39
CA LEU A 509 8.79 -1.14 7.38
C LEU A 509 8.02 -0.87 8.68
N ALA A 510 7.98 0.42 9.06
CA ALA A 510 7.08 0.97 10.07
C ALA A 510 6.65 2.38 9.67
N SER A 511 5.50 2.86 10.17
CA SER A 511 4.99 4.19 9.86
C SER A 511 4.58 4.97 11.11
N LEU A 512 5.06 6.21 11.22
CA LEU A 512 4.73 7.18 12.25
C LEU A 512 3.35 7.82 11.99
N ALA A 513 2.53 7.98 13.01
CA ALA A 513 1.23 8.64 12.91
C ALA A 513 1.39 10.13 13.21
N LEU A 514 1.58 10.94 12.18
CA LEU A 514 2.00 12.35 12.31
C LEU A 514 1.00 13.24 13.06
N ASN A 515 -0.27 12.91 13.02
CA ASN A 515 -1.33 13.61 13.76
C ASN A 515 -1.15 13.52 15.29
N MET A 516 -0.48 12.49 15.80
CA MET A 516 -0.27 12.26 17.23
C MET A 516 0.71 13.25 17.87
N TYR A 517 1.55 13.87 17.07
CA TYR A 517 2.58 14.82 17.51
C TYR A 517 2.10 16.28 17.50
N VAL A 518 0.84 16.52 17.13
CA VAL A 518 0.21 17.85 17.24
C VAL A 518 -0.34 18.00 18.65
N THR A 519 0.12 19.03 19.35
CA THR A 519 -0.34 19.32 20.73
C THR A 519 -1.70 20.04 20.73
N PRO A 520 -2.44 20.06 21.85
CA PRO A 520 -3.68 20.81 21.96
C PRO A 520 -3.54 22.31 21.68
N GLU A 521 -2.33 22.85 21.85
CA GLU A 521 -1.99 24.26 21.61
C GLU A 521 -1.64 24.53 20.12
N HIS A 522 -1.90 23.58 19.22
CA HIS A 522 -1.54 23.63 17.80
C HIS A 522 -0.03 23.86 17.56
N THR A 523 0.82 23.24 18.39
CA THR A 523 2.27 23.15 18.14
C THR A 523 2.65 21.72 17.79
N TYR A 524 3.84 21.53 17.21
CA TYR A 524 4.31 20.21 16.79
C TYR A 524 5.44 19.70 17.68
N ASP A 525 5.28 18.51 18.26
CA ASP A 525 6.28 17.92 19.18
C ASP A 525 7.35 17.13 18.41
N PHE A 526 8.34 17.85 17.89
CA PHE A 526 9.49 17.26 17.19
C PHE A 526 10.35 16.36 18.08
N LYS A 527 10.44 16.66 19.39
CA LYS A 527 11.22 15.84 20.32
C LYS A 527 10.61 14.46 20.49
N LYS A 528 9.30 14.40 20.68
CA LYS A 528 8.58 13.13 20.77
C LYS A 528 8.65 12.36 19.46
N LEU A 529 8.60 13.05 18.32
CA LEU A 529 8.76 12.43 17.00
C LEU A 529 10.14 11.76 16.87
N ALA A 530 11.21 12.44 17.25
CA ALA A 530 12.57 11.88 17.22
C ALA A 530 12.73 10.68 18.19
N GLU A 531 12.18 10.78 19.40
CA GLU A 531 12.18 9.71 20.40
C GLU A 531 11.52 8.43 19.88
N VAL A 532 10.29 8.54 19.35
CA VAL A 532 9.55 7.39 18.81
C VAL A 532 10.25 6.83 17.56
N THR A 533 10.82 7.68 16.73
CA THR A 533 11.65 7.26 15.60
C THR A 533 12.82 6.38 16.06
N GLY A 534 13.49 6.76 17.15
CA GLY A 534 14.57 5.96 17.74
C GLY A 534 14.11 4.58 18.20
N VAL A 535 12.93 4.47 18.81
CA VAL A 535 12.34 3.16 19.18
C VAL A 535 12.10 2.31 17.94
N ILE A 536 11.54 2.89 16.87
CA ILE A 536 11.31 2.19 15.60
C ILE A 536 12.60 1.65 15.00
N VAL A 537 13.68 2.42 15.00
CA VAL A 537 15.00 1.96 14.51
C VAL A 537 15.48 0.74 15.28
N ARG A 538 15.39 0.75 16.61
CA ARG A 538 15.75 -0.42 17.44
C ARG A 538 14.88 -1.64 17.13
N ASN A 539 13.57 -1.43 16.96
CA ASN A 539 12.65 -2.50 16.61
C ASN A 539 12.97 -3.12 15.24
N LEU A 540 13.18 -2.27 14.22
CA LEU A 540 13.46 -2.75 12.87
C LEU A 540 14.83 -3.45 12.77
N ASN A 541 15.83 -3.03 13.56
CA ASN A 541 17.10 -3.76 13.67
C ASN A 541 16.92 -5.16 14.29
N LYS A 542 16.12 -5.29 15.35
CA LYS A 542 15.78 -6.60 15.92
C LYS A 542 14.99 -7.47 14.92
N ILE A 543 14.10 -6.86 14.14
CA ILE A 543 13.34 -7.56 13.08
C ILE A 543 14.29 -8.16 12.04
N ILE A 544 15.32 -7.45 11.59
CA ILE A 544 16.31 -7.99 10.64
C ILE A 544 16.92 -9.30 11.18
N ASP A 545 17.23 -9.34 12.47
CA ASP A 545 17.94 -10.47 13.09
C ASP A 545 17.06 -11.71 13.33
N ILE A 546 15.75 -11.50 13.57
CA ILE A 546 14.80 -12.58 13.87
C ILE A 546 13.92 -13.01 12.70
N ASN A 547 14.01 -12.30 11.57
CA ASN A 547 13.14 -12.52 10.41
C ASN A 547 13.34 -13.90 9.78
N TYR A 548 12.26 -14.53 9.37
CA TYR A 548 12.31 -15.68 8.47
C TYR A 548 12.41 -15.20 7.03
N TYR A 549 13.49 -15.54 6.36
CA TYR A 549 13.70 -15.18 4.97
C TYR A 549 13.23 -16.30 4.02
N PRO A 550 12.34 -16.02 3.05
CA PRO A 550 11.82 -17.04 2.15
C PRO A 550 12.85 -17.58 1.14
N VAL A 551 13.90 -16.82 0.88
CA VAL A 551 15.02 -17.17 -0.01
C VAL A 551 16.35 -16.74 0.64
N PRO A 552 17.44 -17.53 0.50
CA PRO A 552 18.72 -17.23 1.17
C PRO A 552 19.38 -15.95 0.71
N GLU A 553 19.18 -15.56 -0.56
CA GLU A 553 19.70 -14.31 -1.10
C GLU A 553 19.11 -13.07 -0.42
N ALA A 554 17.88 -13.19 0.09
CA ALA A 554 17.24 -12.14 0.87
C ALA A 554 17.84 -12.01 2.27
N GLU A 555 18.19 -13.13 2.91
CA GLU A 555 18.89 -13.13 4.20
C GLU A 555 20.30 -12.53 4.06
N ALA A 556 21.05 -12.94 3.04
CA ALA A 556 22.39 -12.44 2.78
C ALA A 556 22.39 -10.92 2.62
N SER A 557 21.55 -10.37 1.75
CA SER A 557 21.43 -8.93 1.52
C SER A 557 21.01 -8.17 2.78
N ASN A 558 19.93 -8.60 3.43
CA ASN A 558 19.37 -7.85 4.56
C ASN A 558 20.30 -7.82 5.79
N ARG A 559 21.03 -8.93 6.07
CA ARG A 559 21.99 -8.97 7.15
C ARG A 559 23.24 -8.16 6.87
N ARG A 560 23.74 -8.14 5.62
CA ARG A 560 24.93 -7.39 5.22
C ARG A 560 24.71 -5.89 5.23
N HIS A 561 23.61 -5.42 4.65
CA HIS A 561 23.37 -3.99 4.43
C HIS A 561 22.44 -3.37 5.46
N ARG A 562 21.65 -4.16 6.16
CA ARG A 562 20.70 -3.77 7.21
C ARG A 562 19.81 -2.56 6.86
N PRO A 563 19.21 -2.48 5.65
CA PRO A 563 18.31 -1.37 5.34
C PRO A 563 17.00 -1.52 6.11
N ILE A 564 16.42 -0.37 6.46
CA ILE A 564 15.09 -0.25 7.06
C ILE A 564 14.30 0.85 6.35
N GLY A 565 12.98 0.87 6.50
CA GLY A 565 12.13 1.89 5.90
C GLY A 565 11.15 2.46 6.91
N ILE A 566 11.43 3.66 7.38
CA ILE A 566 10.53 4.44 8.24
C ILE A 566 9.70 5.35 7.34
N GLY A 567 8.39 5.17 7.37
CA GLY A 567 7.44 6.03 6.68
C GLY A 567 6.53 6.77 7.64
N VAL A 568 5.50 7.37 7.06
CA VAL A 568 4.53 8.20 7.78
C VAL A 568 3.11 7.87 7.34
N GLN A 569 2.14 8.28 8.15
CA GLN A 569 0.73 8.37 7.82
C GLN A 569 0.13 9.60 8.50
N GLY A 570 -0.93 10.16 7.93
CA GLY A 570 -1.63 11.30 8.53
C GLY A 570 -0.92 12.63 8.36
N LEU A 571 -0.14 12.85 7.28
CA LEU A 571 0.46 14.16 7.01
C LEU A 571 -0.63 15.23 6.81
N ALA A 572 -1.67 14.92 6.02
CA ALA A 572 -2.81 15.83 5.83
C ALA A 572 -3.58 16.08 7.13
N ASP A 573 -3.74 15.04 7.97
CA ASP A 573 -4.37 15.20 9.31
C ASP A 573 -3.55 16.14 10.19
N ALA A 574 -2.22 16.00 10.19
CA ALA A 574 -1.33 16.89 10.95
C ALA A 574 -1.47 18.35 10.48
N PHE A 575 -1.50 18.62 9.18
CA PHE A 575 -1.71 19.97 8.65
C PHE A 575 -3.06 20.55 9.06
N ILE A 576 -4.12 19.76 8.96
CA ILE A 576 -5.47 20.20 9.38
C ILE A 576 -5.50 20.53 10.89
N LEU A 577 -4.91 19.69 11.73
CA LEU A 577 -4.83 19.91 13.17
C LEU A 577 -3.98 21.14 13.53
N MET A 578 -2.90 21.40 12.78
CA MET A 578 -2.09 22.62 12.89
C MET A 578 -2.79 23.85 12.28
N ARG A 579 -3.94 23.68 11.61
CA ARG A 579 -4.69 24.72 10.88
C ARG A 579 -3.90 25.30 9.71
N TYR A 580 -3.05 24.51 9.07
CA TYR A 580 -2.25 24.89 7.90
C TYR A 580 -2.88 24.35 6.61
N PRO A 581 -3.38 25.19 5.70
CA PRO A 581 -3.76 24.75 4.37
C PRO A 581 -2.61 24.01 3.70
N PHE A 582 -2.89 22.95 2.94
CA PHE A 582 -1.86 22.09 2.35
C PHE A 582 -0.86 22.84 1.46
N GLU A 583 -1.30 23.91 0.79
CA GLU A 583 -0.47 24.74 -0.10
C GLU A 583 0.21 25.92 0.61
N SER A 584 0.01 26.09 1.92
CA SER A 584 0.57 27.20 2.67
C SER A 584 2.08 27.08 2.88
N PRO A 585 2.80 28.21 3.04
CA PRO A 585 4.22 28.20 3.39
C PRO A 585 4.50 27.48 4.73
N GLU A 586 3.60 27.59 5.68
CA GLU A 586 3.67 26.94 7.01
C GLU A 586 3.61 25.42 6.87
N ALA A 587 2.71 24.90 6.01
CA ALA A 587 2.64 23.47 5.70
C ALA A 587 3.90 22.97 5.00
N GLN A 588 4.47 23.77 4.07
CA GLN A 588 5.73 23.44 3.39
C GLN A 588 6.90 23.35 4.37
N LEU A 589 7.02 24.31 5.29
CA LEU A 589 8.05 24.30 6.32
C LEU A 589 7.87 23.11 7.28
N LEU A 590 6.65 22.88 7.75
CA LEU A 590 6.35 21.75 8.65
C LEU A 590 6.64 20.39 7.96
N ASN A 591 6.32 20.26 6.68
CA ASN A 591 6.68 19.08 5.89
C ASN A 591 8.19 18.82 5.91
N GLN A 592 9.01 19.84 5.68
CA GLN A 592 10.47 19.71 5.74
C GLN A 592 10.93 19.34 7.15
N GLN A 593 10.48 20.04 8.18
CA GLN A 593 10.89 19.84 9.57
C GLN A 593 10.52 18.45 10.10
N ILE A 594 9.37 17.90 9.71
CA ILE A 594 8.95 16.54 10.07
C ILE A 594 9.95 15.51 9.53
N PHE A 595 10.25 15.56 8.23
CA PHE A 595 11.16 14.57 7.62
C PHE A 595 12.61 14.79 8.03
N GLU A 596 13.03 16.03 8.26
CA GLU A 596 14.31 16.36 8.87
C GLU A 596 14.45 15.69 10.24
N THR A 597 13.43 15.82 11.10
CA THR A 597 13.39 15.21 12.43
C THR A 597 13.43 13.68 12.37
N ILE A 598 12.66 13.06 11.47
CA ILE A 598 12.64 11.61 11.28
C ILE A 598 14.04 11.12 10.85
N TYR A 599 14.65 11.79 9.88
CA TYR A 599 15.97 11.40 9.40
C TYR A 599 17.06 11.60 10.45
N TYR A 600 17.02 12.73 11.20
CA TYR A 600 17.92 12.99 12.32
C TYR A 600 17.79 11.92 13.41
N GLY A 601 16.58 11.69 13.92
CA GLY A 601 16.33 10.70 14.97
C GLY A 601 16.67 9.27 14.54
N ALA A 602 16.44 8.95 13.26
CA ALA A 602 16.81 7.65 12.72
C ALA A 602 18.31 7.45 12.62
N LEU A 603 19.06 8.44 12.16
CA LEU A 603 20.54 8.41 12.11
C LEU A 603 21.13 8.34 13.52
N GLU A 604 20.62 9.14 14.46
CA GLU A 604 21.10 9.14 15.83
C GLU A 604 20.94 7.77 16.49
N ALA A 605 19.73 7.20 16.39
CA ALA A 605 19.45 5.87 16.93
C ALA A 605 20.25 4.76 16.23
N SER A 606 20.41 4.85 14.90
CA SER A 606 21.24 3.90 14.14
C SER A 606 22.72 3.99 14.54
N CYS A 607 23.21 5.19 14.86
CA CYS A 607 24.54 5.41 15.38
C CYS A 607 24.71 4.84 16.80
N GLU A 608 23.71 4.99 17.68
CA GLU A 608 23.76 4.36 19.02
C GLU A 608 23.80 2.83 18.93
N VAL A 609 22.98 2.23 18.05
CA VAL A 609 23.04 0.78 17.82
C VAL A 609 24.40 0.37 17.23
N ALA A 610 24.99 1.17 16.34
CA ALA A 610 26.32 0.89 15.79
C ALA A 610 27.43 1.00 16.85
N LYS A 611 27.31 1.89 17.80
CA LYS A 611 28.25 2.00 18.94
C LYS A 611 28.27 0.71 19.78
N GLU A 612 27.14 0.01 19.92
CA GLU A 612 27.01 -1.23 20.68
C GLU A 612 27.38 -2.48 19.85
N GLN A 613 26.98 -2.53 18.58
CA GLN A 613 27.00 -3.73 17.74
C GLN A 613 27.89 -3.62 16.50
N GLY A 614 28.54 -2.47 16.31
CA GLY A 614 29.29 -2.15 15.10
C GLY A 614 28.40 -1.65 13.96
N PRO A 615 28.97 -0.98 12.96
CA PRO A 615 28.28 -0.55 11.76
C PRO A 615 27.82 -1.76 10.92
N TYR A 616 26.98 -1.53 9.90
CA TYR A 616 26.64 -2.59 8.95
C TYR A 616 27.87 -2.98 8.11
N GLU A 617 27.89 -4.24 7.61
CA GLU A 617 29.09 -4.86 7.01
C GLU A 617 29.69 -4.04 5.85
N THR A 618 28.84 -3.44 5.03
CA THR A 618 29.25 -2.67 3.84
C THR A 618 29.28 -1.16 4.07
N TYR A 619 29.50 -0.73 5.32
CA TYR A 619 29.59 0.68 5.70
C TYR A 619 30.75 1.41 5.03
N GLU A 620 31.91 0.77 4.99
CA GLU A 620 33.13 1.37 4.43
C GLU A 620 32.98 1.67 2.92
N GLY A 621 33.38 2.88 2.54
CA GLY A 621 33.25 3.36 1.17
C GLY A 621 31.88 3.96 0.81
N SER A 622 30.88 3.80 1.67
CA SER A 622 29.58 4.44 1.50
C SER A 622 29.66 5.97 1.64
N PRO A 623 28.71 6.74 1.10
CA PRO A 623 28.67 8.18 1.32
C PRO A 623 28.67 8.60 2.78
N VAL A 624 27.90 7.93 3.64
CA VAL A 624 27.84 8.25 5.07
C VAL A 624 29.18 8.03 5.78
N SER A 625 29.98 7.04 5.37
CA SER A 625 31.35 6.84 5.90
C SER A 625 32.30 7.97 5.54
N LYS A 626 31.95 8.76 4.54
CA LYS A 626 32.68 9.98 4.10
C LYS A 626 32.06 11.26 4.66
N GLY A 627 31.09 11.16 5.56
CA GLY A 627 30.39 12.31 6.16
C GLY A 627 29.34 12.97 5.26
N ILE A 628 28.94 12.29 4.16
CA ILE A 628 27.95 12.78 3.20
C ILE A 628 26.59 12.16 3.55
N LEU A 629 25.64 12.99 3.99
CA LEU A 629 24.27 12.59 4.32
C LEU A 629 23.32 12.87 3.15
N GLN A 630 22.07 12.47 3.28
CA GLN A 630 21.10 12.59 2.18
C GLN A 630 20.90 14.05 1.72
N TYR A 631 20.76 14.99 2.65
CA TYR A 631 20.57 16.40 2.32
C TYR A 631 21.80 17.01 1.62
N ASP A 632 23.04 16.53 1.91
CA ASP A 632 24.24 16.92 1.19
C ASP A 632 24.15 16.50 -0.29
N MET A 633 23.63 15.29 -0.58
CA MET A 633 23.43 14.80 -1.95
C MET A 633 22.37 15.58 -2.72
N TRP A 634 21.46 16.28 -2.02
CA TRP A 634 20.46 17.16 -2.60
C TRP A 634 20.90 18.64 -2.64
N ASN A 635 22.09 18.97 -2.13
CA ASN A 635 22.57 20.33 -1.95
C ASN A 635 21.58 21.21 -1.17
N VAL A 636 20.96 20.66 -0.14
CA VAL A 636 20.01 21.33 0.76
C VAL A 636 20.68 21.57 2.10
N THR A 637 20.49 22.77 2.66
CA THR A 637 20.89 23.07 4.03
C THR A 637 19.72 22.73 4.97
N PRO A 638 19.93 21.89 5.98
CA PRO A 638 18.92 21.63 7.01
C PRO A 638 18.54 22.90 7.78
N THR A 639 17.41 22.85 8.50
CA THR A 639 17.02 23.94 9.42
C THR A 639 17.86 23.90 10.69
N ASP A 640 17.74 24.93 11.54
CA ASP A 640 18.44 25.00 12.83
C ASP A 640 17.76 24.17 13.95
N LEU A 641 16.84 23.26 13.58
CA LEU A 641 16.06 22.46 14.52
C LEU A 641 16.92 21.44 15.28
N TRP A 642 17.96 20.90 14.61
CA TRP A 642 18.82 19.83 15.13
C TRP A 642 20.31 20.13 14.94
N ASP A 643 21.16 19.64 15.85
CA ASP A 643 22.62 19.76 15.75
C ASP A 643 23.23 18.70 14.81
N TRP A 644 23.15 18.96 13.53
CA TRP A 644 23.69 18.10 12.48
C TRP A 644 25.21 17.93 12.56
N LYS A 645 25.93 18.96 13.07
CA LYS A 645 27.36 18.89 13.20
C LYS A 645 27.79 17.88 14.26
N ALA A 646 27.18 17.93 15.44
CA ALA A 646 27.45 16.97 16.51
C ALA A 646 27.06 15.54 16.06
N LEU A 647 25.96 15.38 15.32
CA LEU A 647 25.59 14.06 14.80
C LEU A 647 26.59 13.52 13.77
N LYS A 648 27.08 14.33 12.83
CA LYS A 648 28.13 13.92 11.88
C LYS A 648 29.43 13.50 12.58
N GLU A 649 29.85 14.22 13.62
CA GLU A 649 31.02 13.88 14.44
C GLU A 649 30.84 12.53 15.17
N LYS A 650 29.64 12.27 15.70
CA LYS A 650 29.28 11.02 16.34
C LYS A 650 29.26 9.85 15.33
N ILE A 651 28.70 10.04 14.15
CA ILE A 651 28.68 9.06 13.05
C ILE A 651 30.13 8.77 12.56
N ALA A 652 30.97 9.78 12.43
CA ALA A 652 32.38 9.58 12.07
C ALA A 652 33.15 8.72 13.08
N THR A 653 32.71 8.72 14.34
CA THR A 653 33.36 7.94 15.42
C THR A 653 32.87 6.49 15.48
N TYR A 654 31.54 6.25 15.31
CA TYR A 654 30.91 4.96 15.59
C TYR A 654 30.29 4.31 14.34
N GLY A 655 30.13 5.03 13.23
CA GLY A 655 29.38 4.61 12.05
C GLY A 655 27.88 4.61 12.32
N ILE A 656 27.13 3.96 11.41
CA ILE A 656 25.70 3.70 11.56
C ILE A 656 25.40 2.22 11.32
N ARG A 657 24.33 1.70 11.96
CA ARG A 657 23.94 0.29 11.88
C ARG A 657 23.15 -0.07 10.62
N ASN A 658 22.53 0.92 9.98
CA ASN A 658 21.62 0.74 8.84
C ASN A 658 22.11 1.51 7.62
N SER A 659 22.14 0.86 6.46
CA SER A 659 22.55 1.52 5.21
C SER A 659 21.51 2.53 4.71
N LEU A 660 20.23 2.30 4.95
CA LEU A 660 19.10 3.15 4.57
C LEU A 660 18.06 3.15 5.70
N LEU A 661 17.30 4.24 5.82
CA LEU A 661 16.46 4.51 7.00
C LEU A 661 15.02 4.93 6.68
N VAL A 662 14.81 5.83 5.72
CA VAL A 662 13.52 6.52 5.53
C VAL A 662 12.92 6.19 4.17
N ALA A 663 11.68 5.69 4.18
CA ALA A 663 10.93 5.28 2.99
C ALA A 663 9.42 5.44 3.20
N PRO A 664 8.82 6.57 2.86
CA PRO A 664 7.37 6.75 2.95
C PRO A 664 6.60 5.80 2.02
N MET A 665 6.03 4.74 2.64
CA MET A 665 5.20 3.74 1.98
C MET A 665 3.73 4.20 1.91
N PRO A 666 2.84 3.54 1.11
CA PRO A 666 1.46 4.00 0.90
C PRO A 666 0.54 3.89 2.13
N THR A 667 0.84 3.07 3.11
CA THR A 667 0.10 2.82 4.37
C THR A 667 -1.39 2.47 4.23
N ALA A 668 -1.86 2.02 3.07
CA ALA A 668 -3.28 1.87 2.74
C ALA A 668 -4.15 1.13 3.79
N SER A 669 -3.62 0.05 4.42
CA SER A 669 -4.36 -0.70 5.45
C SER A 669 -4.04 -0.20 6.87
N THR A 670 -2.80 0.18 7.13
CA THR A 670 -2.34 0.58 8.47
C THR A 670 -2.85 1.97 8.85
N ALA A 671 -2.95 2.90 7.89
CA ALA A 671 -3.60 4.19 8.11
C ALA A 671 -5.10 4.02 8.45
N GLN A 672 -5.78 3.09 7.76
CA GLN A 672 -7.17 2.76 8.09
C GLN A 672 -7.34 2.22 9.50
N ILE A 673 -6.41 1.37 9.98
CA ILE A 673 -6.44 0.84 11.36
C ILE A 673 -6.33 1.97 12.38
N LEU A 674 -5.40 2.90 12.17
CA LEU A 674 -5.19 4.02 13.10
C LEU A 674 -6.22 5.16 12.93
N GLY A 675 -6.97 5.17 11.81
CA GLY A 675 -7.97 6.19 11.52
C GLY A 675 -7.42 7.46 10.88
N ASN A 676 -6.24 7.37 10.25
CA ASN A 676 -5.54 8.48 9.60
C ASN A 676 -5.75 8.47 8.08
N ASN A 677 -5.47 9.58 7.42
CA ASN A 677 -5.28 9.62 5.98
C ASN A 677 -3.99 8.88 5.58
N GLU A 678 -3.94 8.39 4.34
CA GLU A 678 -2.83 7.54 3.90
C GLU A 678 -1.54 8.37 3.70
N SER A 679 -0.43 7.89 4.28
CA SER A 679 0.94 8.35 4.01
C SER A 679 1.09 9.88 3.97
N ILE A 680 1.59 10.36 2.82
CA ILE A 680 1.87 11.77 2.49
C ILE A 680 0.75 12.41 1.64
N GLU A 681 -0.36 11.68 1.46
CA GLU A 681 -1.44 12.08 0.54
C GLU A 681 -2.31 13.21 1.12
N PRO A 682 -2.73 14.18 0.30
CA PRO A 682 -3.88 15.02 0.63
C PRO A 682 -5.17 14.19 0.66
N TYR A 683 -6.22 14.70 1.29
CA TYR A 683 -7.54 14.05 1.20
C TYR A 683 -8.08 14.03 -0.22
N THR A 684 -8.52 12.86 -0.69
CA THR A 684 -9.08 12.71 -2.04
C THR A 684 -10.52 13.22 -2.14
N SER A 685 -11.25 13.21 -1.03
CA SER A 685 -12.63 13.69 -0.94
C SER A 685 -13.00 13.95 0.52
N ASN A 686 -13.82 14.95 0.79
CA ASN A 686 -14.34 15.19 2.14
C ASN A 686 -15.58 14.33 2.46
N ILE A 687 -16.17 13.64 1.47
CA ILE A 687 -17.21 12.62 1.69
C ILE A 687 -17.05 11.52 0.65
N TYR A 688 -17.09 10.27 1.08
CA TYR A 688 -16.98 9.10 0.20
C TYR A 688 -17.77 7.92 0.73
N THR A 689 -18.08 6.98 -0.17
CA THR A 689 -18.75 5.73 0.20
C THR A 689 -17.74 4.62 0.39
N ARG A 690 -17.77 3.98 1.54
CA ARG A 690 -16.97 2.79 1.82
C ARG A 690 -17.87 1.55 1.75
N ARG A 691 -17.48 0.60 0.90
CA ARG A 691 -18.12 -0.70 0.79
C ARG A 691 -17.41 -1.72 1.67
N VAL A 692 -18.14 -2.35 2.56
CA VAL A 692 -17.70 -3.46 3.40
C VAL A 692 -18.72 -4.61 3.28
N LEU A 693 -18.43 -5.79 3.84
CA LEU A 693 -19.32 -6.94 3.74
C LEU A 693 -20.72 -6.68 4.32
N SER A 694 -20.81 -5.84 5.34
CA SER A 694 -22.09 -5.48 6.00
C SER A 694 -22.87 -4.37 5.29
N GLY A 695 -22.36 -3.76 4.23
CA GLY A 695 -23.06 -2.71 3.49
C GLY A 695 -22.16 -1.57 2.99
N GLU A 696 -22.83 -0.51 2.54
CA GLU A 696 -22.20 0.73 2.10
C GLU A 696 -22.38 1.82 3.16
N PHE A 697 -21.27 2.45 3.54
CA PHE A 697 -21.24 3.51 4.54
C PHE A 697 -20.71 4.79 3.92
N GLN A 698 -21.43 5.88 4.14
CA GLN A 698 -20.92 7.21 3.80
C GLN A 698 -20.00 7.67 4.93
N ILE A 699 -18.80 8.13 4.58
CA ILE A 699 -17.80 8.65 5.51
C ILE A 699 -17.53 10.09 5.14
N VAL A 700 -17.64 10.97 6.13
CA VAL A 700 -17.25 12.37 6.02
C VAL A 700 -15.89 12.54 6.67
N ASN A 701 -15.04 13.42 6.11
CA ASN A 701 -13.79 13.82 6.77
C ASN A 701 -14.09 14.24 8.22
N PRO A 702 -13.56 13.53 9.21
CA PRO A 702 -13.96 13.75 10.62
C PRO A 702 -13.59 15.15 11.12
N HIS A 703 -12.50 15.72 10.63
CA HIS A 703 -12.07 17.07 10.99
C HIS A 703 -13.04 18.12 10.43
N LEU A 704 -13.41 18.02 9.15
CA LEU A 704 -14.39 18.92 8.53
C LEU A 704 -15.76 18.80 9.19
N LEU A 705 -16.20 17.56 9.46
CA LEU A 705 -17.49 17.33 10.11
C LEU A 705 -17.54 17.99 11.49
N LYS A 706 -16.46 17.87 12.27
CA LYS A 706 -16.33 18.51 13.58
C LYS A 706 -16.38 20.03 13.44
N ASP A 707 -15.56 20.63 12.58
CA ASP A 707 -15.49 22.07 12.37
C ASP A 707 -16.83 22.66 11.91
N LEU A 708 -17.52 22.00 10.98
CA LEU A 708 -18.84 22.46 10.51
C LEU A 708 -19.91 22.33 11.59
N THR A 709 -19.84 21.28 12.41
CA THR A 709 -20.79 21.09 13.52
C THR A 709 -20.59 22.14 14.63
N GLU A 710 -19.34 22.39 15.04
CA GLU A 710 -18.99 23.39 16.06
C GLU A 710 -19.38 24.81 15.63
N ARG A 711 -19.35 25.10 14.30
CA ARG A 711 -19.80 26.38 13.72
C ARG A 711 -21.30 26.42 13.42
N GLY A 712 -22.08 25.36 13.74
CA GLY A 712 -23.52 25.29 13.48
C GLY A 712 -23.90 25.22 11.99
N LEU A 713 -22.95 24.87 11.10
CA LEU A 713 -23.14 24.80 9.66
C LEU A 713 -23.53 23.40 9.15
N TRP A 714 -23.36 22.36 9.98
CA TRP A 714 -23.65 21.00 9.59
C TRP A 714 -25.14 20.66 9.66
N ASN A 715 -25.72 20.24 8.53
CA ASN A 715 -27.08 19.74 8.43
C ASN A 715 -27.21 18.81 7.19
N GLU A 716 -28.38 18.20 6.97
CA GLU A 716 -28.61 17.31 5.83
C GLU A 716 -28.46 18.01 4.47
N GLU A 717 -28.79 19.31 4.37
CA GLU A 717 -28.62 20.07 3.14
C GLU A 717 -27.14 20.29 2.83
N MET A 718 -26.34 20.68 3.82
CA MET A 718 -24.89 20.82 3.72
C MET A 718 -24.25 19.50 3.27
N LYS A 719 -24.63 18.37 3.88
CA LYS A 719 -24.17 17.04 3.46
C LYS A 719 -24.51 16.76 1.99
N ASN A 720 -25.75 17.05 1.56
CA ASN A 720 -26.19 16.83 0.19
C ASN A 720 -25.46 17.74 -0.80
N GLN A 721 -25.15 18.98 -0.43
CA GLN A 721 -24.34 19.89 -1.26
C GLN A 721 -22.91 19.34 -1.41
N ILE A 722 -22.25 18.88 -0.33
CA ILE A 722 -20.91 18.25 -0.42
C ILE A 722 -20.94 17.01 -1.30
N ILE A 723 -21.98 16.18 -1.24
CA ILE A 723 -22.17 15.02 -2.13
C ILE A 723 -22.33 15.48 -3.59
N ALA A 724 -23.15 16.50 -3.85
CA ALA A 724 -23.39 17.04 -5.19
C ALA A 724 -22.09 17.58 -5.83
N TYR A 725 -21.22 18.17 -5.05
CA TYR A 725 -19.90 18.63 -5.48
C TYR A 725 -18.79 17.57 -5.35
N ASN A 726 -19.14 16.27 -5.27
CA ASN A 726 -18.19 15.15 -5.23
C ASN A 726 -17.16 15.23 -4.08
N GLY A 727 -17.57 15.75 -2.94
CA GLY A 727 -16.73 15.91 -1.77
C GLY A 727 -15.91 17.20 -1.72
N SER A 728 -16.06 18.09 -2.71
CA SER A 728 -15.53 19.45 -2.66
C SER A 728 -16.44 20.36 -1.83
N ILE A 729 -15.83 21.30 -1.13
CA ILE A 729 -16.54 22.36 -0.41
C ILE A 729 -16.32 23.75 -1.02
N GLN A 730 -15.55 23.84 -2.09
CA GLN A 730 -15.12 25.13 -2.65
C GLN A 730 -16.28 26.00 -3.16
N ASN A 731 -17.28 25.35 -3.75
CA ASN A 731 -18.43 26.03 -4.38
C ASN A 731 -19.65 26.16 -3.44
N ILE A 732 -19.49 25.90 -2.14
CA ILE A 732 -20.58 26.03 -1.15
C ILE A 732 -20.49 27.42 -0.50
N PRO A 733 -21.45 28.33 -0.76
CA PRO A 733 -21.34 29.72 -0.29
C PRO A 733 -21.33 29.87 1.23
N GLU A 734 -22.04 29.00 1.93
CA GLU A 734 -22.22 29.04 3.39
C GLU A 734 -20.94 28.66 4.17
N ILE A 735 -19.99 28.03 3.52
CA ILE A 735 -18.73 27.62 4.15
C ILE A 735 -17.73 28.79 4.09
N PRO A 736 -17.17 29.21 5.22
CA PRO A 736 -16.16 30.27 5.28
C PRO A 736 -14.87 29.93 4.54
N GLU A 737 -14.17 30.94 4.04
CA GLU A 737 -12.99 30.79 3.20
C GLU A 737 -11.82 30.08 3.92
N ASP A 738 -11.64 30.29 5.22
CA ASP A 738 -10.61 29.60 6.02
C ASP A 738 -10.79 28.09 5.98
N LEU A 739 -12.03 27.57 6.08
CA LEU A 739 -12.32 26.16 5.94
C LEU A 739 -12.16 25.68 4.48
N LYS A 740 -12.55 26.48 3.49
CA LYS A 740 -12.34 26.13 2.07
C LYS A 740 -10.87 25.90 1.78
N GLN A 741 -9.99 26.79 2.23
CA GLN A 741 -8.55 26.61 2.01
C GLN A 741 -7.99 25.39 2.76
N LEU A 742 -8.44 25.15 4.00
CA LEU A 742 -7.95 24.05 4.84
C LEU A 742 -8.37 22.66 4.32
N TYR A 743 -9.57 22.54 3.78
CA TYR A 743 -10.17 21.27 3.35
C TYR A 743 -10.22 21.09 1.83
N LYS A 744 -9.28 21.70 1.10
CA LYS A 744 -9.08 21.39 -0.32
C LYS A 744 -8.83 19.91 -0.50
N THR A 745 -9.50 19.30 -1.48
CA THR A 745 -9.23 17.94 -1.92
C THR A 745 -7.98 17.91 -2.81
N VAL A 746 -7.40 16.75 -3.00
CA VAL A 746 -6.23 16.57 -3.87
C VAL A 746 -6.46 17.05 -5.31
N TRP A 747 -7.73 17.09 -5.76
CA TRP A 747 -8.13 17.55 -7.09
C TRP A 747 -8.11 19.07 -7.22
N GLU A 748 -8.07 19.79 -6.12
CA GLU A 748 -8.10 21.26 -6.00
C GLU A 748 -6.72 21.81 -5.63
N ILE A 749 -5.83 20.93 -5.14
CA ILE A 749 -4.45 21.26 -4.83
C ILE A 749 -3.60 21.17 -6.09
N SER A 750 -2.74 22.15 -6.32
CA SER A 750 -1.80 22.15 -7.43
C SER A 750 -0.83 20.96 -7.33
N GLN A 751 -0.75 20.13 -8.37
CA GLN A 751 0.20 19.03 -8.41
C GLN A 751 1.66 19.53 -8.43
N LYS A 752 1.91 20.75 -8.84
CA LYS A 752 3.22 21.41 -8.69
C LYS A 752 3.59 21.55 -7.21
N THR A 753 2.65 21.92 -6.36
CA THR A 753 2.86 21.98 -4.89
C THR A 753 3.15 20.59 -4.30
N VAL A 754 2.40 19.56 -4.73
CA VAL A 754 2.64 18.17 -4.30
C VAL A 754 4.06 17.73 -4.67
N LEU A 755 4.52 17.98 -5.88
CA LEU A 755 5.87 17.67 -6.34
C LEU A 755 6.94 18.48 -5.61
N LYS A 756 6.68 19.78 -5.36
CA LYS A 756 7.59 20.62 -4.59
C LYS A 756 7.76 20.10 -3.18
N MET A 757 6.66 19.79 -2.48
CA MET A 757 6.71 19.20 -1.14
C MET A 757 7.43 17.85 -1.14
N ALA A 758 7.25 17.04 -2.20
CA ALA A 758 7.97 15.78 -2.35
C ALA A 758 9.49 15.98 -2.50
N ALA A 759 9.93 17.06 -3.18
CA ALA A 759 11.33 17.42 -3.30
C ALA A 759 11.88 17.99 -1.98
N ASP A 760 11.14 18.87 -1.32
CA ASP A 760 11.54 19.50 -0.04
C ASP A 760 11.82 18.43 1.05
N ARG A 761 10.91 17.45 1.22
CA ARG A 761 11.13 16.33 2.14
C ARG A 761 12.11 15.28 1.59
N GLY A 762 12.27 15.21 0.25
CA GLY A 762 13.18 14.25 -0.41
C GLY A 762 14.62 14.37 0.02
N ALA A 763 15.06 15.57 0.44
CA ALA A 763 16.37 15.81 1.00
C ALA A 763 16.64 15.06 2.33
N PHE A 764 15.60 14.54 2.98
CA PHE A 764 15.67 13.77 4.22
C PHE A 764 15.13 12.34 4.06
N ILE A 765 14.94 11.89 2.82
CA ILE A 765 14.50 10.54 2.48
C ILE A 765 15.63 9.85 1.70
N ASP A 766 16.36 8.97 2.36
CA ASP A 766 17.49 8.29 1.75
C ASP A 766 17.09 7.18 0.77
N GLN A 767 15.92 6.57 0.93
CA GLN A 767 15.29 5.73 -0.09
C GLN A 767 14.46 6.58 -1.08
N SER A 768 13.18 6.30 -1.26
CA SER A 768 12.27 7.09 -2.07
C SER A 768 10.90 7.22 -1.40
N GLN A 769 9.88 7.59 -2.15
CA GLN A 769 8.53 7.82 -1.63
C GLN A 769 7.46 7.34 -2.63
N SER A 770 6.37 6.77 -2.14
CA SER A 770 5.23 6.34 -2.95
C SER A 770 4.37 7.54 -3.33
N LEU A 771 4.82 8.30 -4.32
CA LEU A 771 4.25 9.57 -4.73
C LEU A 771 3.16 9.38 -5.80
N ASN A 772 1.89 9.46 -5.41
CA ASN A 772 0.78 9.50 -6.36
C ASN A 772 0.60 10.90 -6.97
N ILE A 773 0.18 10.93 -8.23
CA ILE A 773 -0.19 12.15 -8.95
C ILE A 773 -1.68 12.09 -9.28
N HIS A 774 -2.40 13.19 -9.03
CA HIS A 774 -3.83 13.28 -9.21
C HIS A 774 -4.17 14.37 -10.22
N ILE A 775 -4.65 13.99 -11.39
CA ILE A 775 -5.08 14.92 -12.45
C ILE A 775 -6.48 14.51 -12.87
N ALA A 776 -7.48 15.37 -12.62
CA ALA A 776 -8.88 15.09 -12.91
C ALA A 776 -9.11 14.75 -14.38
N GLU A 777 -8.52 15.58 -15.26
CA GLU A 777 -8.59 15.46 -16.72
C GLU A 777 -7.16 15.50 -17.26
N PRO A 778 -6.48 14.33 -17.36
CA PRO A 778 -5.11 14.28 -17.84
C PRO A 778 -5.06 14.60 -19.35
N ASN A 779 -4.06 15.37 -19.74
CA ASN A 779 -3.68 15.57 -21.13
C ASN A 779 -2.16 15.54 -21.26
N TYR A 780 -1.68 15.44 -22.49
CA TYR A 780 -0.26 15.25 -22.78
C TYR A 780 0.60 16.42 -22.27
N GLY A 781 0.12 17.67 -22.37
CA GLY A 781 0.83 18.84 -21.90
C GLY A 781 0.98 18.87 -20.38
N LYS A 782 -0.12 18.65 -19.64
CA LYS A 782 -0.11 18.62 -18.16
C LYS A 782 0.82 17.52 -17.63
N LEU A 783 0.73 16.31 -18.18
CA LEU A 783 1.56 15.19 -17.76
C LEU A 783 3.03 15.43 -18.11
N THR A 784 3.34 15.94 -19.30
CA THR A 784 4.71 16.25 -19.69
C THR A 784 5.31 17.31 -18.76
N SER A 785 4.64 18.43 -18.53
CA SER A 785 5.09 19.48 -17.61
C SER A 785 5.33 18.94 -16.20
N MET A 786 4.42 18.13 -15.70
CA MET A 786 4.50 17.49 -14.37
C MET A 786 5.73 16.58 -14.26
N HIS A 787 5.95 15.64 -15.20
CA HIS A 787 7.08 14.74 -15.19
C HIS A 787 8.42 15.47 -15.30
N PHE A 788 8.52 16.47 -16.20
CA PHE A 788 9.73 17.28 -16.34
C PHE A 788 10.01 18.13 -15.11
N TYR A 789 8.95 18.66 -14.47
CA TYR A 789 9.12 19.38 -13.21
C TYR A 789 9.68 18.45 -12.11
N GLY A 790 9.11 17.26 -11.92
CA GLY A 790 9.59 16.29 -10.94
C GLY A 790 11.03 15.83 -11.20
N TRP A 791 11.38 15.54 -12.46
CA TRP A 791 12.74 15.20 -12.85
C TRP A 791 13.73 16.34 -12.55
N LYS A 792 13.40 17.59 -12.91
CA LYS A 792 14.25 18.77 -12.68
C LYS A 792 14.40 19.11 -11.19
N GLN A 793 13.38 18.80 -10.37
CA GLN A 793 13.48 18.89 -8.91
C GLN A 793 14.38 17.78 -8.31
N GLY A 794 14.84 16.83 -9.12
CA GLY A 794 15.74 15.77 -8.69
C GLY A 794 15.07 14.64 -7.92
N LEU A 795 13.77 14.46 -8.07
CA LEU A 795 13.04 13.34 -7.46
C LEU A 795 13.62 11.99 -7.89
N LYS A 796 13.59 11.00 -7.01
CA LYS A 796 13.89 9.60 -7.30
C LYS A 796 12.69 8.92 -7.95
N THR A 797 11.53 8.98 -7.30
CA THR A 797 10.23 8.59 -7.86
C THR A 797 9.49 9.84 -8.34
N GLY A 798 9.24 9.94 -9.64
CA GLY A 798 8.46 11.03 -10.22
C GLY A 798 6.96 10.78 -10.16
N MET A 799 6.54 9.50 -10.23
CA MET A 799 5.13 9.11 -10.13
C MET A 799 5.00 7.62 -9.78
N TYR A 800 4.23 7.31 -8.73
CA TYR A 800 3.73 5.97 -8.45
C TYR A 800 2.53 5.68 -9.36
N TYR A 801 1.31 6.10 -9.01
CA TYR A 801 0.15 6.03 -9.91
C TYR A 801 -0.25 7.39 -10.42
N LEU A 802 -0.69 7.44 -11.69
CA LEU A 802 -1.55 8.51 -12.14
C LEU A 802 -2.99 8.18 -11.72
N ARG A 803 -3.57 9.05 -10.92
CA ARG A 803 -4.97 8.96 -10.50
C ARG A 803 -5.79 9.97 -11.29
N THR A 804 -6.90 9.50 -11.88
CA THR A 804 -7.83 10.33 -12.64
C THR A 804 -9.22 10.26 -12.01
N LYS A 805 -10.05 11.30 -12.22
CA LYS A 805 -11.46 11.20 -11.80
C LYS A 805 -12.19 10.19 -12.68
N PRO A 806 -13.04 9.31 -12.11
CA PRO A 806 -13.87 8.42 -12.92
C PRO A 806 -14.85 9.21 -13.78
N ALA A 807 -15.06 8.77 -15.02
CA ALA A 807 -15.96 9.44 -15.98
C ALA A 807 -17.44 9.45 -15.52
N ALA A 808 -17.83 8.55 -14.61
CA ALA A 808 -19.17 8.47 -14.03
C ALA A 808 -19.08 8.45 -12.50
N ASN A 809 -19.80 9.35 -11.85
CA ASN A 809 -19.91 9.37 -10.40
C ASN A 809 -21.06 8.46 -9.93
N PRO A 810 -20.78 7.38 -9.17
CA PRO A 810 -21.82 6.45 -8.72
C PRO A 810 -22.89 7.08 -7.83
N ILE A 811 -22.60 8.23 -7.22
CA ILE A 811 -23.48 8.92 -6.25
C ILE A 811 -24.53 9.79 -6.93
N GLN A 812 -24.37 10.12 -8.22
CA GLN A 812 -25.29 11.02 -8.94
C GLN A 812 -26.59 10.36 -9.44
N PHE A 813 -26.78 9.06 -9.30
CA PHE A 813 -27.99 8.39 -9.75
C PHE A 813 -29.27 8.76 -8.98
N THR A 814 -29.16 9.50 -7.89
CA THR A 814 -30.31 9.90 -7.04
C THR A 814 -30.70 11.37 -7.19
N LEU A 815 -29.95 12.19 -7.89
CA LEU A 815 -30.20 13.63 -8.02
C LEU A 815 -30.20 14.09 -9.49
N ASN A 816 -31.42 14.32 -10.02
CA ASN A 816 -31.76 15.06 -11.26
C ASN A 816 -31.33 14.53 -12.63
N LYS A 817 -32.28 13.87 -13.30
CA LYS A 817 -32.22 13.42 -14.71
C LYS A 817 -32.44 14.52 -15.78
N GLU A 818 -32.48 15.79 -15.45
CA GLU A 818 -32.94 16.82 -16.41
C GLU A 818 -31.84 17.58 -17.19
N LYS A 819 -30.53 17.33 -16.95
CA LYS A 819 -29.46 18.07 -17.63
C LYS A 819 -28.51 17.27 -18.54
N LEU A 820 -28.85 16.05 -18.92
CA LEU A 820 -28.03 15.21 -19.79
C LEU A 820 -28.76 14.78 -21.07
N LYS A 821 -29.12 15.75 -21.91
CA LYS A 821 -29.35 15.52 -23.34
C LYS A 821 -28.59 16.60 -24.09
N GLU A 822 -27.51 16.21 -24.74
CA GLU A 822 -26.92 16.70 -26.00
C GLU A 822 -25.44 16.41 -26.05
N LYS A 823 -25.05 15.39 -26.81
CA LYS A 823 -23.94 15.35 -27.76
C LYS A 823 -23.66 13.91 -28.19
N GLY A 824 -24.19 13.56 -29.31
CA GLY A 824 -23.71 12.43 -30.08
C GLY A 824 -23.34 12.94 -31.46
N SER A 825 -22.06 12.79 -31.84
CA SER A 825 -21.64 12.62 -33.25
C SER A 825 -20.12 12.39 -33.39
N SER A 826 -19.74 11.44 -34.24
CA SER A 826 -18.47 11.22 -34.94
C SER A 826 -17.21 10.96 -34.07
N ALA A 827 -17.03 9.70 -33.63
CA ALA A 827 -15.97 9.33 -32.68
C ALA A 827 -14.56 9.05 -33.30
N GLU A 828 -14.40 8.90 -34.60
CA GLU A 828 -13.10 8.54 -35.20
C GLU A 828 -12.30 9.74 -35.73
N GLU A 829 -12.95 10.70 -36.37
CA GLU A 829 -12.28 11.94 -36.81
C GLU A 829 -11.91 12.87 -35.64
N GLU A 830 -12.69 12.84 -34.54
CA GLU A 830 -12.34 13.57 -33.32
C GLU A 830 -11.11 12.98 -32.62
N LYS A 831 -10.92 11.68 -32.62
CA LYS A 831 -9.75 11.02 -32.01
C LYS A 831 -8.43 11.37 -32.73
N GLU A 832 -8.46 11.53 -34.04
CA GLU A 832 -7.23 11.85 -34.81
C GLU A 832 -6.86 13.33 -34.65
N LYS A 833 -7.85 14.23 -34.65
CA LYS A 833 -7.67 15.65 -34.34
C LYS A 833 -7.25 15.88 -32.88
N GLU A 834 -7.73 15.08 -31.96
CA GLU A 834 -7.34 15.12 -30.56
C GLU A 834 -5.89 14.63 -30.36
N LYS A 835 -5.44 13.60 -31.06
CA LYS A 835 -4.03 13.15 -31.09
C LYS A 835 -3.07 14.24 -31.62
N GLU A 836 -3.44 14.94 -32.69
CA GLU A 836 -2.62 16.05 -33.22
C GLU A 836 -2.59 17.26 -32.27
N ARG A 837 -3.73 17.61 -31.66
CA ARG A 837 -3.82 18.66 -30.66
C ARG A 837 -3.00 18.34 -29.40
N ASN A 838 -3.02 17.08 -28.97
CA ASN A 838 -2.26 16.59 -27.82
C ASN A 838 -0.74 16.58 -28.11
N LYS A 839 -0.30 16.22 -29.32
CA LYS A 839 1.11 16.33 -29.73
C LYS A 839 1.58 17.80 -29.74
N ALA A 840 0.77 18.71 -30.27
CA ALA A 840 1.09 20.14 -30.28
C ALA A 840 1.16 20.70 -28.84
N ALA A 841 0.26 20.29 -27.95
CA ALA A 841 0.29 20.70 -26.55
C ALA A 841 1.52 20.18 -25.81
N MET A 842 1.98 18.95 -26.12
CA MET A 842 3.20 18.38 -25.55
C MET A 842 4.44 19.18 -25.98
N VAL A 843 4.57 19.49 -27.28
CA VAL A 843 5.69 20.30 -27.82
C VAL A 843 5.69 21.68 -27.20
N CYS A 844 4.54 22.32 -27.13
CA CYS A 844 4.40 23.66 -26.52
C CYS A 844 4.81 23.63 -25.03
N SER A 845 4.48 22.59 -24.28
CA SER A 845 4.87 22.48 -22.85
C SER A 845 6.36 22.23 -22.65
N LEU A 846 7.05 21.64 -23.64
CA LEU A 846 8.50 21.47 -23.63
C LEU A 846 9.26 22.75 -24.02
N GLU A 847 8.66 23.60 -24.84
CA GLU A 847 9.25 24.86 -25.33
C GLU A 847 9.04 26.05 -24.38
N ASN A 848 7.86 26.15 -23.73
CA ASN A 848 7.47 27.28 -22.87
C ASN A 848 7.45 26.92 -21.38
N ARG A 849 8.61 26.76 -20.77
CA ARG A 849 8.81 26.14 -19.45
C ARG A 849 8.46 27.00 -18.25
N GLU A 850 8.58 28.31 -18.34
CA GLU A 850 8.37 29.22 -17.20
C GLU A 850 6.95 29.79 -17.12
N GLU A 851 6.21 29.75 -18.20
CA GLU A 851 4.85 30.30 -18.29
C GLU A 851 3.74 29.28 -18.50
N CYS A 852 4.04 27.98 -18.30
CA CYS A 852 3.01 26.97 -18.51
C CYS A 852 1.92 27.03 -17.42
N LEU A 853 0.88 27.79 -17.70
CA LEU A 853 -0.36 27.93 -16.93
C LEU A 853 -1.11 26.59 -16.68
N MET A 854 -0.63 25.48 -17.27
CA MET A 854 -1.29 24.17 -17.22
C MET A 854 -1.05 23.41 -15.92
N CYS A 855 -0.05 23.80 -15.11
CA CYS A 855 0.21 23.22 -13.78
C CYS A 855 -0.46 24.01 -12.63
N GLY A 856 -1.17 25.07 -12.94
CA GLY A 856 -1.76 26.00 -11.98
C GLY A 856 -3.27 25.85 -11.75
N SER A 857 -3.87 24.67 -11.99
CA SER A 857 -5.30 24.48 -11.69
C SER A 857 -5.55 23.10 -11.13
#